data_fd66067555518d30720a5af9fb4c3a81
#
_entry.id   fd66067555518d30720a5af9fb4c3a81
#
_cell.length_a   1.000
_cell.length_b   1.000
_cell.length_c   1.000
_cell.angle_alpha   90.00
_cell.angle_beta   90.00
_cell.angle_gamma   90.00
#
_symmetry.space_group_name_H-M   'P 1'
#
loop_
_entity.id
_entity.type
_entity.pdbx_description
1 polymer ?
#
loop_
_entity_poly.entity_id
_entity_poly.type
_entity_poly.pdbx_seq_one_letter_code
_entity_poly.pdbx_strand_id
1 'polypeptide(L)'
;MSSRERKQLVNNHRLAYLADAPVNWCPGLGTILANEEVTADGRSDIGNYPVFKRNMRQWTMRITAYSDRLLDDLERLDWPESIKIMQRNWIGRSEGARVRFASSAGDIEVFTTRPDTLFGATFMVLSPEHPLVDALTTPQQRTAVDAYRQVSASVADADRQSDTREKTGVFTGATAINPVTSQAVPVWIADYVLMGYGTGAIMAVPSGDERDFAFARKYDLPIVATQLPPDAWFAAHGIAPSTSCATWPAAFVGEGTYVNSRNESLTLDGLTEIAQAKSRTNEWLTANGVGRAAITYKLRDWLFSRQRYWGEPFPIVYDQDDMPIAVPDALLPVQLPELSDFKPQALDPNDETTDPIPPLARRTDWVQVEMEVNDPITGAKLERAKVRREINVMPQWAGSCWYELRYLDPTNTTAFVDKEVERYWMGPPTNGHTGGVDLYVGGVEHAVLHLLYSRFWHKVMFDLGHVSSEEPFHRLYNQGYVQAYAYRDARGQTVPAHEVTERDGAYYHAGEKMVREYGKMGKSLKNIVTPDEMYDEYGADTFRLYEMSTGPLDASRPWNTRDVVGMQRFLQRVWRNLIDEDTSVLTVSDTECPVALLRALHIAIDGVRRDMDGLRFNTAIAKLIELNNALTKHVEANGSTPRVVAEALTQMLSPLCPHLASELWERLGRTDEITYAPFPVADAKLLVSDTVEVPVQVNGKVRARLMAAAGSSDDQLTALALADDKVRAALAGAEPRKVIVVSGRLVNIVV
;
A
#
# COMPACT_ATOMS: atom_id res chain seq x y z
N MET A 1 18.93 33.12 27.00
CA MET A 1 17.78 32.59 26.28
C MET A 1 16.51 33.04 26.99
N SER A 2 15.63 33.76 26.30
CA SER A 2 14.34 34.20 26.83
C SER A 2 13.41 33.00 27.06
N SER A 3 12.28 33.18 27.78
CA SER A 3 11.26 32.14 27.95
C SER A 3 10.72 31.62 26.60
N ARG A 4 10.46 32.54 25.66
CA ARG A 4 10.00 32.19 24.33
C ARG A 4 11.02 31.35 23.54
N GLU A 5 12.29 31.73 23.56
CA GLU A 5 13.35 30.93 22.89
C GLU A 5 13.49 29.51 23.47
N ARG A 6 13.33 29.36 24.81
CA ARG A 6 13.34 28.02 25.44
C ARG A 6 12.13 27.20 25.01
N LYS A 7 10.94 27.78 25.01
CA LYS A 7 9.72 27.12 24.54
C LYS A 7 9.86 26.67 23.06
N GLN A 8 10.42 27.55 22.22
CA GLN A 8 10.68 27.24 20.82
C GLN A 8 11.71 26.11 20.65
N LEU A 9 12.76 26.11 21.45
CA LEU A 9 13.76 25.04 21.45
C LEU A 9 13.13 23.68 21.80
N VAL A 10 12.30 23.66 22.84
CA VAL A 10 11.56 22.44 23.23
C VAL A 10 10.63 21.99 22.11
N ASN A 11 9.88 22.91 21.51
CA ASN A 11 8.99 22.60 20.37
C ASN A 11 9.74 21.98 19.19
N ASN A 12 10.94 22.46 18.89
CA ASN A 12 11.78 21.92 17.80
C ASN A 12 12.26 20.48 18.04
N HIS A 13 12.22 19.99 19.29
CA HIS A 13 12.61 18.62 19.66
C HIS A 13 11.41 17.70 19.91
N ARG A 14 10.19 18.23 19.91
CA ARG A 14 8.97 17.40 20.06
C ARG A 14 8.71 16.54 18.84
N LEU A 15 8.08 15.39 19.07
CA LEU A 15 7.61 14.52 18.00
C LEU A 15 6.47 15.18 17.23
N ALA A 16 5.47 15.74 17.93
CA ALA A 16 4.43 16.59 17.34
C ALA A 16 4.83 18.06 17.53
N TYR A 17 4.88 18.83 16.45
CA TYR A 17 5.35 20.21 16.47
C TYR A 17 4.60 21.09 15.46
N LEU A 18 4.59 22.39 15.69
CA LEU A 18 4.08 23.39 14.77
C LEU A 18 5.19 23.86 13.83
N ALA A 19 4.92 23.86 12.55
CA ALA A 19 5.82 24.39 11.53
C ALA A 19 5.04 25.12 10.42
N ASP A 20 5.70 26.11 9.82
CA ASP A 20 5.25 26.66 8.54
C ASP A 20 5.68 25.69 7.45
N ALA A 21 4.70 25.07 6.82
CA ALA A 21 4.91 24.04 5.81
C ALA A 21 4.14 24.38 4.52
N PRO A 22 4.67 24.00 3.34
CA PRO A 22 3.93 24.12 2.10
C PRO A 22 2.75 23.13 2.11
N VAL A 23 1.56 23.64 1.89
CA VAL A 23 0.30 22.90 1.89
C VAL A 23 -0.49 23.16 0.61
N ASN A 24 -1.41 22.25 0.29
CA ASN A 24 -2.37 22.44 -0.80
C ASN A 24 -3.61 23.14 -0.25
N TRP A 25 -3.63 24.46 -0.33
CA TRP A 25 -4.75 25.28 0.13
C TRP A 25 -5.87 25.35 -0.92
N CYS A 26 -7.09 25.04 -0.53
CA CYS A 26 -8.27 25.14 -1.38
C CYS A 26 -9.29 26.13 -0.78
N PRO A 27 -9.31 27.40 -1.20
CA PRO A 27 -10.23 28.40 -0.68
C PRO A 27 -11.70 28.03 -0.90
N GLY A 28 -12.04 27.45 -2.05
CA GLY A 28 -13.40 27.03 -2.39
C GLY A 28 -13.96 25.94 -1.46
N LEU A 29 -13.10 25.12 -0.84
CA LEU A 29 -13.47 24.16 0.19
C LEU A 29 -13.16 24.67 1.61
N GLY A 30 -12.41 25.75 1.75
CA GLY A 30 -12.02 26.35 3.04
C GLY A 30 -11.10 25.47 3.89
N THR A 31 -10.36 24.55 3.27
CA THR A 31 -9.49 23.59 3.95
C THR A 31 -8.24 23.26 3.15
N ILE A 32 -7.23 22.73 3.86
CA ILE A 32 -6.04 22.13 3.26
C ILE A 32 -6.39 20.72 2.78
N LEU A 33 -5.86 20.36 1.61
CA LEU A 33 -6.04 19.06 0.98
C LEU A 33 -4.76 18.22 1.06
N ALA A 34 -4.93 16.91 1.18
CA ALA A 34 -3.86 15.95 0.98
C ALA A 34 -3.51 15.85 -0.53
N ASN A 35 -2.34 15.31 -0.86
CA ASN A 35 -1.93 15.20 -2.27
C ASN A 35 -2.88 14.33 -3.09
N GLU A 36 -3.43 13.28 -2.48
CA GLU A 36 -4.42 12.38 -3.08
C GLU A 36 -5.80 13.02 -3.32
N GLU A 37 -6.10 14.16 -2.68
CA GLU A 37 -7.32 14.96 -2.86
C GLU A 37 -7.16 16.04 -3.96
N VAL A 38 -5.98 16.09 -4.62
CA VAL A 38 -5.68 17.05 -5.69
C VAL A 38 -5.50 16.30 -7.00
N THR A 39 -6.26 16.71 -8.01
CA THR A 39 -6.20 16.15 -9.35
C THR A 39 -4.93 16.59 -10.12
N ALA A 40 -4.59 15.91 -11.20
CA ALA A 40 -3.40 16.22 -12.00
C ALA A 40 -3.38 17.65 -12.59
N ASP A 41 -4.54 18.24 -12.78
CA ASP A 41 -4.71 19.62 -13.27
C ASP A 41 -4.71 20.67 -12.13
N GLY A 42 -4.32 20.27 -10.90
CA GLY A 42 -4.16 21.18 -9.76
C GLY A 42 -5.49 21.65 -9.16
N ARG A 43 -6.52 20.81 -9.21
CA ARG A 43 -7.84 21.12 -8.68
C ARG A 43 -8.25 20.10 -7.61
N SER A 44 -9.22 20.47 -6.76
CA SER A 44 -9.78 19.54 -5.78
C SER A 44 -10.61 18.46 -6.47
N ASP A 45 -10.51 17.22 -6.00
CA ASP A 45 -11.30 16.06 -6.44
C ASP A 45 -12.80 16.26 -6.17
N ILE A 46 -13.13 16.99 -5.11
CA ILE A 46 -14.50 17.39 -4.76
C ILE A 46 -14.70 18.86 -5.14
N GLY A 47 -15.71 19.13 -5.92
CA GLY A 47 -16.11 20.51 -6.32
C GLY A 47 -15.25 21.12 -7.41
N ASN A 48 -14.14 20.50 -7.81
CA ASN A 48 -13.27 20.95 -8.91
C ASN A 48 -12.79 22.40 -8.75
N TYR A 49 -12.42 22.80 -7.53
CA TYR A 49 -11.90 24.14 -7.21
C TYR A 49 -10.39 24.24 -7.43
N PRO A 50 -9.85 25.43 -7.73
CA PRO A 50 -8.40 25.66 -7.77
C PRO A 50 -7.74 25.34 -6.42
N VAL A 51 -6.54 24.76 -6.50
CA VAL A 51 -5.72 24.44 -5.31
C VAL A 51 -4.38 25.18 -5.45
N PHE A 52 -4.00 25.89 -4.39
CA PHE A 52 -2.79 26.70 -4.35
C PHE A 52 -1.77 26.13 -3.40
N LYS A 53 -0.49 26.17 -3.76
CA LYS A 53 0.60 25.85 -2.84
C LYS A 53 0.95 27.07 -2.02
N ARG A 54 0.78 26.97 -0.70
CA ARG A 54 1.00 28.07 0.24
C ARG A 54 1.69 27.57 1.49
N ASN A 55 2.60 28.36 2.07
CA ASN A 55 3.14 28.09 3.40
C ASN A 55 2.14 28.47 4.47
N MET A 56 1.78 27.52 5.32
CA MET A 56 0.85 27.75 6.42
C MET A 56 1.33 27.02 7.68
N ARG A 57 1.08 27.63 8.84
CA ARG A 57 1.40 27.06 10.15
C ARG A 57 0.48 25.87 10.44
N GLN A 58 1.07 24.69 10.56
CA GLN A 58 0.35 23.42 10.71
C GLN A 58 1.01 22.49 11.72
N TRP A 59 0.20 21.63 12.36
CA TRP A 59 0.70 20.54 13.14
C TRP A 59 1.29 19.45 12.26
N THR A 60 2.51 19.09 12.60
CA THR A 60 3.30 18.09 11.88
C THR A 60 3.84 17.07 12.86
N MET A 61 3.87 15.79 12.46
CA MET A 61 4.41 14.71 13.28
C MET A 61 5.67 14.14 12.65
N ARG A 62 6.74 14.02 13.44
CA ARG A 62 8.10 13.68 13.01
C ARG A 62 8.24 12.17 12.78
N ILE A 63 7.48 11.64 11.82
CA ILE A 63 7.57 10.24 11.39
C ILE A 63 8.97 9.89 10.88
N THR A 64 9.70 10.87 10.35
CA THR A 64 11.07 10.69 9.85
C THR A 64 12.04 10.24 10.94
N ALA A 65 11.77 10.54 12.23
CA ALA A 65 12.57 10.06 13.35
C ALA A 65 12.49 8.54 13.54
N TYR A 66 11.50 7.88 12.96
CA TYR A 66 11.27 6.45 13.02
C TYR A 66 11.61 5.70 11.71
N SER A 67 12.16 6.39 10.71
CA SER A 67 12.39 5.84 9.37
C SER A 67 13.17 4.53 9.39
N ASP A 68 14.27 4.44 10.13
CA ASP A 68 15.08 3.21 10.19
C ASP A 68 14.32 2.07 10.88
N ARG A 69 13.65 2.32 12.02
CA ARG A 69 12.84 1.30 12.69
C ARG A 69 11.67 0.83 11.81
N LEU A 70 11.04 1.75 11.07
CA LEU A 70 9.97 1.40 10.13
C LEU A 70 10.48 0.50 8.98
N LEU A 71 11.75 0.65 8.58
CA LEU A 71 12.38 -0.20 7.56
C LEU A 71 12.82 -1.54 8.14
N ASP A 72 13.57 -1.51 9.25
CA ASP A 72 14.19 -2.70 9.83
C ASP A 72 13.14 -3.72 10.30
N ASP A 73 12.06 -3.24 10.91
CA ASP A 73 11.00 -4.09 11.44
C ASP A 73 10.09 -4.69 10.35
N LEU A 74 10.19 -4.25 9.09
CA LEU A 74 9.45 -4.89 7.98
C LEU A 74 9.82 -6.38 7.81
N GLU A 75 11.06 -6.75 8.13
CA GLU A 75 11.54 -8.13 8.00
C GLU A 75 10.86 -9.09 9.01
N ARG A 76 10.34 -8.55 10.10
CA ARG A 76 9.68 -9.30 11.17
C ARG A 76 8.20 -9.57 10.89
N LEU A 77 7.61 -8.90 9.88
CA LEU A 77 6.18 -8.94 9.56
C LEU A 77 5.85 -10.04 8.55
N ASP A 78 4.76 -10.77 8.79
CA ASP A 78 4.17 -11.70 7.81
C ASP A 78 3.28 -10.94 6.82
N TRP A 79 3.92 -10.06 6.03
CA TRP A 79 3.26 -9.20 5.06
C TRP A 79 3.66 -9.57 3.63
N PRO A 80 2.79 -9.34 2.62
CA PRO A 80 3.14 -9.50 1.22
C PRO A 80 4.38 -8.69 0.85
N GLU A 81 5.33 -9.30 0.13
CA GLU A 81 6.59 -8.63 -0.23
C GLU A 81 6.37 -7.37 -1.07
N SER A 82 5.32 -7.34 -1.89
CA SER A 82 4.92 -6.15 -2.64
C SER A 82 4.64 -4.94 -1.74
N ILE A 83 3.99 -5.15 -0.60
CA ILE A 83 3.70 -4.09 0.37
C ILE A 83 4.97 -3.63 1.07
N LYS A 84 5.83 -4.57 1.47
CA LYS A 84 7.14 -4.23 2.07
C LYS A 84 7.99 -3.39 1.11
N ILE A 85 8.03 -3.76 -0.17
CA ILE A 85 8.71 -2.99 -1.23
C ILE A 85 8.08 -1.59 -1.37
N MET A 86 6.76 -1.48 -1.38
CA MET A 86 6.09 -0.17 -1.45
C MET A 86 6.49 0.72 -0.27
N GLN A 87 6.51 0.20 0.96
CA GLN A 87 6.93 0.96 2.14
C GLN A 87 8.41 1.33 2.08
N ARG A 88 9.30 0.38 1.72
CA ARG A 88 10.75 0.68 1.53
C ARG A 88 10.97 1.80 0.52
N ASN A 89 10.27 1.75 -0.62
CA ASN A 89 10.40 2.77 -1.67
C ASN A 89 9.81 4.12 -1.24
N TRP A 90 8.73 4.11 -0.46
CA TRP A 90 8.11 5.32 0.06
C TRP A 90 8.98 6.01 1.11
N ILE A 91 9.51 5.25 2.05
CA ILE A 91 10.47 5.77 3.04
C ILE A 91 11.75 6.22 2.32
N GLY A 92 12.21 5.45 1.33
CA GLY A 92 13.25 5.85 0.39
C GLY A 92 14.55 6.23 1.08
N ARG A 93 15.07 5.36 1.95
CA ARG A 93 16.37 5.52 2.61
C ARG A 93 17.48 5.57 1.56
N SER A 94 18.26 6.62 1.59
CA SER A 94 19.37 6.84 0.66
C SER A 94 20.64 7.17 1.42
N GLU A 95 21.70 6.42 1.15
CA GLU A 95 23.04 6.65 1.71
C GLU A 95 23.88 7.46 0.72
N GLY A 96 24.58 8.46 1.24
CA GLY A 96 25.40 9.34 0.42
C GLY A 96 26.25 10.29 1.24
N ALA A 97 26.39 11.51 0.77
CA ALA A 97 27.10 12.58 1.46
C ALA A 97 26.35 13.91 1.37
N ARG A 98 26.47 14.70 2.42
CA ARG A 98 26.23 16.16 2.36
C ARG A 98 27.53 16.85 2.01
N VAL A 99 27.49 17.69 1.00
CA VAL A 99 28.66 18.39 0.45
C VAL A 99 28.36 19.88 0.39
N ARG A 100 29.30 20.72 0.79
CA ARG A 100 29.18 22.17 0.79
C ARG A 100 29.95 22.76 -0.37
N PHE A 101 29.26 23.56 -1.16
CA PHE A 101 29.82 24.35 -2.25
C PHE A 101 29.83 25.81 -1.82
N ALA A 102 30.98 26.42 -1.62
CA ALA A 102 31.08 27.81 -1.20
C ALA A 102 30.59 28.76 -2.31
N SER A 103 29.78 29.74 -1.94
CA SER A 103 29.27 30.75 -2.87
C SER A 103 29.32 32.16 -2.27
N SER A 104 28.99 33.17 -3.07
CA SER A 104 28.90 34.58 -2.63
C SER A 104 27.80 34.82 -1.58
N ALA A 105 26.79 33.96 -1.53
CA ALA A 105 25.69 34.05 -0.57
C ALA A 105 25.81 33.06 0.61
N GLY A 106 26.98 32.45 0.80
CA GLY A 106 27.23 31.40 1.77
C GLY A 106 27.32 30.01 1.13
N ASP A 107 27.41 28.98 1.97
CA ASP A 107 27.53 27.60 1.48
C ASP A 107 26.21 27.09 0.91
N ILE A 108 26.26 26.51 -0.30
CA ILE A 108 25.17 25.70 -0.86
C ILE A 108 25.43 24.25 -0.45
N GLU A 109 24.60 23.72 0.44
CA GLU A 109 24.68 22.31 0.84
C GLU A 109 23.87 21.43 -0.10
N VAL A 110 24.46 20.38 -0.65
CA VAL A 110 23.79 19.36 -1.44
C VAL A 110 23.86 18.01 -0.76
N PHE A 111 22.84 17.18 -0.97
CA PHE A 111 22.90 15.74 -0.69
C PHE A 111 23.05 15.00 -2.00
N THR A 112 24.03 14.10 -2.07
CA THR A 112 24.23 13.22 -3.22
C THR A 112 24.41 11.77 -2.79
N THR A 113 23.81 10.85 -3.51
CA THR A 113 24.06 9.39 -3.36
C THR A 113 25.35 8.97 -4.05
N ARG A 114 25.95 9.86 -4.87
CA ARG A 114 27.14 9.61 -5.68
C ARG A 114 28.24 10.65 -5.39
N PRO A 115 28.75 10.73 -4.12
CA PRO A 115 29.86 11.64 -3.81
C PRO A 115 31.12 11.35 -4.63
N ASP A 116 31.30 10.11 -5.07
CA ASP A 116 32.36 9.63 -5.94
C ASP A 116 32.45 10.34 -7.31
N THR A 117 31.35 10.99 -7.75
CA THR A 117 31.27 11.69 -9.03
C THR A 117 31.48 13.21 -8.92
N LEU A 118 31.84 13.74 -7.77
CA LEU A 118 32.05 15.18 -7.51
C LEU A 118 33.01 15.86 -8.51
N PHE A 119 34.02 15.15 -9.00
CA PHE A 119 34.95 15.67 -10.01
C PHE A 119 34.27 16.01 -11.35
N GLY A 120 33.11 15.41 -11.63
CA GLY A 120 32.28 15.69 -12.80
C GLY A 120 31.14 16.67 -12.56
N ALA A 121 31.05 17.24 -11.37
CA ALA A 121 30.03 18.25 -11.08
C ALA A 121 30.42 19.58 -11.74
N THR A 122 29.75 19.91 -12.86
CA THR A 122 30.09 21.03 -13.73
C THR A 122 29.13 22.22 -13.60
N PHE A 123 27.99 22.02 -12.94
CA PHE A 123 27.06 23.09 -12.58
C PHE A 123 26.23 22.68 -11.35
N MET A 124 25.59 23.69 -10.73
CA MET A 124 24.68 23.52 -9.61
C MET A 124 23.28 23.87 -10.06
N VAL A 125 22.28 23.18 -9.51
CA VAL A 125 20.88 23.51 -9.75
C VAL A 125 20.14 23.62 -8.42
N LEU A 126 19.48 24.74 -8.21
CA LEU A 126 18.61 25.01 -7.06
C LEU A 126 17.14 24.87 -7.45
N SER A 127 16.32 24.47 -6.50
CA SER A 127 14.87 24.66 -6.60
C SER A 127 14.54 26.15 -6.77
N PRO A 128 13.54 26.51 -7.58
CA PRO A 128 13.09 27.91 -7.68
C PRO A 128 12.68 28.54 -6.34
N GLU A 129 12.29 27.72 -5.37
CA GLU A 129 11.86 28.10 -4.02
C GLU A 129 13.02 28.12 -2.99
N HIS A 130 14.26 27.81 -3.41
CA HIS A 130 15.39 27.71 -2.48
C HIS A 130 15.74 29.06 -1.86
N PRO A 131 15.99 29.16 -0.52
CA PRO A 131 16.21 30.42 0.19
C PRO A 131 17.36 31.29 -0.35
N LEU A 132 18.39 30.64 -0.91
CA LEU A 132 19.56 31.35 -1.46
C LEU A 132 19.35 31.93 -2.86
N VAL A 133 18.25 31.64 -3.55
CA VAL A 133 18.00 32.10 -4.94
C VAL A 133 18.05 33.63 -5.01
N ASP A 134 17.39 34.31 -4.08
CA ASP A 134 17.35 35.77 -4.09
C ASP A 134 18.75 36.40 -3.90
N ALA A 135 19.57 35.86 -3.02
CA ALA A 135 20.91 36.32 -2.73
C ALA A 135 21.92 35.97 -3.84
N LEU A 136 21.69 34.87 -4.57
CA LEU A 136 22.54 34.40 -5.68
C LEU A 136 22.15 35.07 -7.02
N THR A 137 20.93 35.61 -7.13
CA THR A 137 20.46 36.21 -8.38
C THR A 137 21.10 37.59 -8.61
N THR A 138 21.89 37.71 -9.66
CA THR A 138 22.48 39.01 -10.05
C THR A 138 21.41 39.94 -10.60
N PRO A 139 21.64 41.29 -10.56
CA PRO A 139 20.69 42.24 -11.12
C PRO A 139 20.33 41.97 -12.59
N GLN A 140 21.28 41.50 -13.38
CA GLN A 140 21.10 41.18 -14.81
C GLN A 140 20.15 40.00 -15.04
N GLN A 141 20.10 39.06 -14.09
CA GLN A 141 19.29 37.83 -14.20
C GLN A 141 17.94 37.93 -13.46
N ARG A 142 17.73 38.98 -12.67
CA ARG A 142 16.55 39.14 -11.80
C ARG A 142 15.23 38.91 -12.55
N THR A 143 15.02 39.63 -13.66
CA THR A 143 13.78 39.53 -14.42
C THR A 143 13.52 38.13 -14.95
N ALA A 144 14.55 37.43 -15.43
CA ALA A 144 14.41 36.07 -15.96
C ALA A 144 14.14 35.06 -14.83
N VAL A 145 14.81 35.18 -13.69
CA VAL A 145 14.62 34.33 -12.52
C VAL A 145 13.21 34.49 -11.95
N ASP A 146 12.73 35.72 -11.78
CA ASP A 146 11.39 36.00 -11.23
C ASP A 146 10.28 35.46 -12.15
N ALA A 147 10.41 35.65 -13.47
CA ALA A 147 9.49 35.10 -14.46
C ALA A 147 9.47 33.57 -14.41
N TYR A 148 10.63 32.91 -14.29
CA TYR A 148 10.72 31.46 -14.21
C TYR A 148 10.09 30.93 -12.93
N ARG A 149 10.29 31.58 -11.78
CA ARG A 149 9.66 31.22 -10.49
C ARG A 149 8.13 31.27 -10.58
N GLN A 150 7.55 32.29 -11.22
CA GLN A 150 6.10 32.39 -11.42
C GLN A 150 5.55 31.20 -12.23
N VAL A 151 6.21 30.86 -13.34
CA VAL A 151 5.80 29.71 -14.16
C VAL A 151 5.94 28.41 -13.39
N SER A 152 7.05 28.21 -12.69
CA SER A 152 7.30 26.99 -11.92
C SER A 152 6.29 26.79 -10.78
N ALA A 153 5.83 27.85 -10.13
CA ALA A 153 4.87 27.78 -9.04
C ALA A 153 3.51 27.20 -9.46
N SER A 154 3.15 27.31 -10.74
CA SER A 154 1.89 26.79 -11.29
C SER A 154 1.95 25.32 -11.71
N VAL A 155 3.11 24.65 -11.63
CA VAL A 155 3.30 23.27 -12.08
C VAL A 155 3.32 22.33 -10.89
N ALA A 156 2.53 21.24 -10.95
CA ALA A 156 2.50 20.23 -9.91
C ALA A 156 3.85 19.49 -9.77
N ASP A 157 4.22 19.08 -8.55
CA ASP A 157 5.51 18.42 -8.29
C ASP A 157 5.68 17.12 -9.08
N ALA A 158 4.59 16.37 -9.31
CA ALA A 158 4.62 15.15 -10.11
C ALA A 158 4.99 15.44 -11.58
N ASP A 159 4.44 16.50 -12.15
CA ASP A 159 4.75 16.92 -13.53
C ASP A 159 6.17 17.49 -13.64
N ARG A 160 6.63 18.21 -12.61
CA ARG A 160 8.03 18.69 -12.53
C ARG A 160 9.03 17.55 -12.58
N GLN A 161 8.71 16.40 -11.98
CA GLN A 161 9.56 15.20 -11.94
C GLN A 161 9.39 14.28 -13.16
N SER A 162 8.44 14.50 -14.04
CA SER A 162 8.19 13.65 -15.20
C SER A 162 9.42 13.58 -16.12
N ASP A 163 9.86 12.37 -16.45
CA ASP A 163 11.00 12.13 -17.33
C ASP A 163 10.71 12.52 -18.79
N THR A 164 9.44 12.56 -19.18
CA THR A 164 9.02 12.94 -20.54
C THR A 164 8.99 14.44 -20.77
N ARG A 165 9.04 15.25 -19.70
CA ARG A 165 9.02 16.70 -19.79
C ARG A 165 10.41 17.25 -20.11
N GLU A 166 10.48 18.17 -21.05
CA GLU A 166 11.70 18.90 -21.36
C GLU A 166 12.25 19.64 -20.14
N LYS A 167 13.52 19.44 -19.82
CA LYS A 167 14.18 20.09 -18.69
C LYS A 167 14.50 21.55 -19.04
N THR A 168 14.02 22.45 -18.20
CA THR A 168 14.24 23.90 -18.36
C THR A 168 14.89 24.49 -17.11
N GLY A 169 15.52 25.63 -17.25
CA GLY A 169 16.14 26.36 -16.14
C GLY A 169 16.61 27.72 -16.53
N VAL A 170 16.99 28.53 -15.52
CA VAL A 170 17.52 29.90 -15.70
C VAL A 170 18.79 30.05 -14.88
N PHE A 171 19.82 30.66 -15.50
CA PHE A 171 21.08 31.00 -14.82
C PHE A 171 20.88 32.14 -13.83
N THR A 172 21.37 31.99 -12.59
CA THR A 172 21.26 33.03 -11.56
C THR A 172 22.25 34.18 -11.73
N GLY A 173 23.30 33.99 -12.54
CA GLY A 173 24.42 34.90 -12.68
C GLY A 173 25.55 34.67 -11.67
N ALA A 174 25.35 33.76 -10.68
CA ALA A 174 26.35 33.44 -9.68
C ALA A 174 27.04 32.08 -9.94
N THR A 175 28.15 31.88 -9.24
CA THR A 175 28.91 30.63 -9.25
C THR A 175 29.10 30.11 -7.83
N ALA A 176 29.36 28.79 -7.72
CA ALA A 176 29.77 28.14 -6.49
C ALA A 176 31.09 27.38 -6.73
N ILE A 177 31.87 27.13 -5.68
CA ILE A 177 33.17 26.47 -5.78
C ILE A 177 32.98 24.96 -5.52
N ASN A 178 33.32 24.14 -6.50
CA ASN A 178 33.39 22.70 -6.34
C ASN A 178 34.53 22.33 -5.38
N PRO A 179 34.29 21.68 -4.26
CA PRO A 179 35.31 21.47 -3.22
C PRO A 179 36.44 20.54 -3.65
N VAL A 180 36.22 19.59 -4.58
CA VAL A 180 37.27 18.65 -5.01
C VAL A 180 38.14 19.17 -6.14
N THR A 181 37.61 20.08 -7.00
CA THR A 181 38.34 20.64 -8.15
C THR A 181 38.80 22.08 -7.92
N SER A 182 38.27 22.76 -6.91
CA SER A 182 38.44 24.20 -6.66
C SER A 182 38.00 25.11 -7.82
N GLN A 183 37.23 24.57 -8.74
CA GLN A 183 36.71 25.31 -9.90
C GLN A 183 35.36 25.95 -9.57
N ALA A 184 35.14 27.15 -10.15
CA ALA A 184 33.85 27.82 -10.10
C ALA A 184 32.89 27.17 -11.10
N VAL A 185 31.72 26.74 -10.60
CA VAL A 185 30.63 26.15 -11.39
C VAL A 185 29.41 27.06 -11.37
N PRO A 186 28.69 27.24 -12.50
CA PRO A 186 27.52 28.13 -12.55
C PRO A 186 26.33 27.57 -11.74
N VAL A 187 25.59 28.50 -11.11
CA VAL A 187 24.40 28.17 -10.32
C VAL A 187 23.13 28.49 -11.09
N TRP A 188 22.32 27.49 -11.36
CA TRP A 188 21.05 27.59 -12.08
C TRP A 188 19.87 27.36 -11.13
N ILE A 189 18.68 27.81 -11.52
CA ILE A 189 17.41 27.32 -10.97
C ILE A 189 16.71 26.47 -12.01
N ALA A 190 16.07 25.39 -11.57
CA ALA A 190 15.26 24.55 -12.46
C ALA A 190 14.10 23.89 -11.67
N ASP A 191 12.98 23.74 -12.33
CA ASP A 191 11.74 23.25 -11.72
C ASP A 191 11.75 21.74 -11.40
N TYR A 192 12.63 20.95 -12.02
CA TYR A 192 12.77 19.52 -11.69
C TYR A 192 13.52 19.25 -10.37
N VAL A 193 14.09 20.29 -9.75
CA VAL A 193 14.66 20.23 -8.39
C VAL A 193 13.59 20.71 -7.39
N LEU A 194 13.26 19.88 -6.41
CA LEU A 194 12.23 20.18 -5.42
C LEU A 194 12.82 20.52 -4.06
N MET A 195 12.27 21.53 -3.39
CA MET A 195 12.67 21.90 -2.01
C MET A 195 12.45 20.78 -0.99
N GLY A 196 11.47 19.94 -1.22
CA GLY A 196 11.11 18.88 -0.28
C GLY A 196 11.96 17.61 -0.36
N TYR A 197 12.97 17.56 -1.23
CA TYR A 197 13.89 16.43 -1.35
C TYR A 197 15.35 16.88 -1.16
N GLY A 198 16.02 16.25 -0.22
CA GLY A 198 17.40 16.62 0.13
C GLY A 198 17.50 18.02 0.72
N THR A 199 18.26 18.89 0.08
CA THR A 199 18.50 20.28 0.49
C THR A 199 17.81 21.30 -0.43
N GLY A 200 17.07 20.87 -1.45
CA GLY A 200 16.56 21.74 -2.52
C GLY A 200 17.64 22.21 -3.49
N ALA A 201 18.83 21.61 -3.43
CA ALA A 201 19.97 21.87 -4.31
C ALA A 201 20.59 20.55 -4.76
N ILE A 202 21.04 20.50 -6.01
CA ILE A 202 21.79 19.36 -6.56
C ILE A 202 23.09 19.83 -7.19
N MET A 203 24.11 18.99 -7.13
CA MET A 203 25.26 19.06 -8.01
C MET A 203 24.94 18.27 -9.27
N ALA A 204 25.12 18.85 -10.42
CA ALA A 204 24.83 18.21 -11.69
C ALA A 204 26.06 17.52 -12.25
N VAL A 205 25.95 16.23 -12.58
CA VAL A 205 27.02 15.39 -13.13
C VAL A 205 26.59 14.85 -14.49
N PRO A 206 26.70 15.65 -15.57
CA PRO A 206 26.14 15.32 -16.87
C PRO A 206 26.66 14.03 -17.49
N SER A 207 27.89 13.61 -17.16
CA SER A 207 28.44 12.37 -17.71
C SER A 207 27.76 11.10 -17.17
N GLY A 208 27.10 11.19 -15.99
CA GLY A 208 26.53 10.04 -15.27
C GLY A 208 25.02 10.14 -14.98
N ASP A 209 24.35 11.21 -15.41
CA ASP A 209 22.91 11.42 -15.25
C ASP A 209 22.30 11.95 -16.55
N GLU A 210 21.25 11.29 -17.06
CA GLU A 210 20.65 11.63 -18.36
C GLU A 210 19.94 13.00 -18.32
N ARG A 211 19.36 13.39 -17.18
CA ARG A 211 18.69 14.69 -17.02
C ARG A 211 19.71 15.83 -17.04
N ASP A 212 20.80 15.64 -16.31
CA ASP A 212 21.92 16.59 -16.27
C ASP A 212 22.62 16.66 -17.64
N PHE A 213 22.74 15.52 -18.35
CA PHE A 213 23.29 15.47 -19.70
C PHE A 213 22.43 16.26 -20.69
N ALA A 214 21.11 16.03 -20.69
CA ALA A 214 20.18 16.76 -21.56
C ALA A 214 20.19 18.27 -21.27
N PHE A 215 20.24 18.65 -19.99
CA PHE A 215 20.34 20.04 -19.56
C PHE A 215 21.67 20.68 -20.00
N ALA A 216 22.79 19.99 -19.77
CA ALA A 216 24.12 20.48 -20.18
C ALA A 216 24.22 20.68 -21.70
N ARG A 217 23.67 19.76 -22.50
CA ARG A 217 23.61 19.90 -23.96
C ARG A 217 22.75 21.08 -24.41
N LYS A 218 21.61 21.29 -23.77
CA LYS A 218 20.69 22.38 -24.10
C LYS A 218 21.31 23.77 -23.84
N TYR A 219 22.05 23.91 -22.75
CA TYR A 219 22.61 25.19 -22.33
C TYR A 219 24.12 25.33 -22.56
N ASP A 220 24.69 24.43 -23.37
CA ASP A 220 26.13 24.40 -23.74
C ASP A 220 27.07 24.43 -22.52
N LEU A 221 26.73 23.61 -21.49
CA LEU A 221 27.52 23.49 -20.27
C LEU A 221 28.56 22.36 -20.40
N PRO A 222 29.69 22.46 -19.69
CA PRO A 222 30.75 21.44 -19.74
C PRO A 222 30.26 20.08 -19.26
N ILE A 223 30.74 19.00 -19.92
CA ILE A 223 30.51 17.62 -19.54
C ILE A 223 31.87 16.95 -19.31
N VAL A 224 32.12 16.48 -18.09
CA VAL A 224 33.38 15.82 -17.70
C VAL A 224 33.08 14.39 -17.31
N ALA A 225 33.73 13.44 -18.01
CA ALA A 225 33.64 12.02 -17.68
C ALA A 225 34.30 11.71 -16.33
N THR A 226 33.56 11.12 -15.39
CA THR A 226 34.10 10.59 -14.14
C THR A 226 34.29 9.08 -14.16
N GLN A 227 33.61 8.42 -15.07
CA GLN A 227 33.75 6.98 -15.33
C GLN A 227 33.91 6.75 -16.85
N LEU A 228 34.81 5.91 -17.23
CA LEU A 228 34.97 5.44 -18.62
C LEU A 228 34.01 4.26 -18.83
N PRO A 229 33.04 4.38 -19.77
CA PRO A 229 32.21 3.26 -20.14
C PRO A 229 33.00 2.05 -20.63
N PRO A 230 32.47 0.83 -20.50
CA PRO A 230 33.08 -0.35 -21.13
C PRO A 230 33.00 -0.28 -22.67
N ASP A 231 33.91 -0.96 -23.38
CA ASP A 231 33.97 -0.98 -24.84
C ASP A 231 32.64 -1.35 -25.50
N ALA A 232 31.85 -2.22 -24.86
CA ALA A 232 30.53 -2.61 -25.34
C ALA A 232 29.54 -1.42 -25.41
N TRP A 233 29.64 -0.45 -24.50
CA TRP A 233 28.80 0.76 -24.52
C TRP A 233 29.18 1.64 -25.74
N PHE A 234 30.46 1.85 -25.97
CA PHE A 234 30.93 2.62 -27.11
C PHE A 234 30.55 1.96 -28.45
N ALA A 235 30.69 0.65 -28.54
CA ALA A 235 30.28 -0.13 -29.70
C ALA A 235 28.76 -0.03 -29.96
N ALA A 236 27.93 -0.11 -28.92
CA ALA A 236 26.50 0.02 -29.04
C ALA A 236 26.05 1.40 -29.56
N HIS A 237 26.85 2.44 -29.34
CA HIS A 237 26.57 3.81 -29.78
C HIS A 237 27.35 4.20 -31.07
N GLY A 238 28.12 3.28 -31.63
CA GLY A 238 28.88 3.51 -32.89
C GLY A 238 29.99 4.56 -32.78
N ILE A 239 30.57 4.76 -31.59
CA ILE A 239 31.63 5.73 -31.32
C ILE A 239 32.90 5.04 -30.80
N ALA A 240 34.04 5.66 -31.00
CA ALA A 240 35.31 5.18 -30.46
C ALA A 240 35.43 5.44 -28.95
N PRO A 241 36.03 4.54 -28.15
CA PRO A 241 36.31 4.78 -26.75
C PRO A 241 37.08 6.09 -26.52
N SER A 242 36.52 6.92 -25.62
CA SER A 242 37.08 8.25 -25.31
C SER A 242 36.72 8.71 -23.91
N THR A 243 37.63 9.33 -23.19
CA THR A 243 37.37 10.05 -21.93
C THR A 243 36.81 11.45 -22.17
N SER A 244 36.75 11.90 -23.44
CA SER A 244 36.09 13.15 -23.81
C SER A 244 34.60 12.91 -24.09
N CYS A 245 33.74 13.59 -23.37
CA CYS A 245 32.28 13.51 -23.56
C CYS A 245 31.76 14.31 -24.78
N ALA A 246 32.63 14.93 -25.56
CA ALA A 246 32.23 15.75 -26.72
C ALA A 246 31.43 14.93 -27.75
N THR A 247 31.78 13.66 -27.94
CA THR A 247 31.15 12.73 -28.88
C THR A 247 30.11 11.79 -28.24
N TRP A 248 29.93 11.87 -26.95
CA TRP A 248 28.96 10.99 -26.27
C TRP A 248 27.53 11.37 -26.66
N PRO A 249 26.70 10.42 -27.10
CA PRO A 249 25.32 10.69 -27.48
C PRO A 249 24.36 10.73 -26.26
N ALA A 250 24.75 10.12 -25.13
CA ALA A 250 23.98 10.02 -23.90
C ALA A 250 24.91 9.96 -22.67
N ALA A 251 24.35 10.13 -21.48
CA ALA A 251 25.08 9.88 -20.24
C ALA A 251 25.39 8.38 -20.10
N PHE A 252 26.47 8.07 -19.42
CA PHE A 252 26.76 6.69 -19.02
C PHE A 252 26.27 6.42 -17.60
N VAL A 253 25.14 5.75 -17.49
CA VAL A 253 24.56 5.32 -16.22
C VAL A 253 24.95 3.85 -15.99
N GLY A 254 26.06 3.62 -15.30
CA GLY A 254 26.57 2.25 -15.08
C GLY A 254 27.84 2.23 -14.25
N GLU A 255 28.48 1.06 -14.23
CA GLU A 255 29.78 0.84 -13.59
C GLU A 255 30.87 0.89 -14.63
N GLY A 256 31.87 1.75 -14.42
CA GLY A 256 33.01 1.93 -15.31
C GLY A 256 34.28 2.23 -14.51
N THR A 257 35.42 2.31 -15.21
CA THR A 257 36.67 2.70 -14.58
C THR A 257 36.67 4.22 -14.31
N TYR A 258 36.96 4.63 -13.08
CA TYR A 258 37.08 6.05 -12.75
C TYR A 258 38.22 6.71 -13.52
N VAL A 259 37.92 7.88 -14.08
CA VAL A 259 38.83 8.75 -14.83
C VAL A 259 38.60 10.20 -14.48
N ASN A 260 39.59 11.07 -14.71
CA ASN A 260 39.50 12.51 -14.43
C ASN A 260 39.04 12.83 -12.97
N SER A 261 39.27 11.93 -12.06
CA SER A 261 38.71 11.96 -10.67
C SER A 261 39.85 11.97 -9.65
N ARG A 262 40.73 12.99 -9.72
CA ARG A 262 41.86 13.16 -8.81
C ARG A 262 42.21 14.63 -8.55
N ASN A 263 42.71 14.88 -7.35
CA ASN A 263 43.41 16.11 -6.94
C ASN A 263 44.67 15.75 -6.15
N GLU A 264 45.30 16.70 -5.48
CA GLU A 264 46.55 16.49 -4.73
C GLU A 264 46.42 15.47 -3.59
N SER A 265 45.23 15.31 -2.97
CA SER A 265 45.02 14.49 -1.77
C SER A 265 43.97 13.40 -1.95
N LEU A 266 43.25 13.35 -3.06
CA LEU A 266 42.25 12.33 -3.37
C LEU A 266 42.48 11.80 -4.80
N THR A 267 42.58 10.49 -4.96
CA THR A 267 42.56 9.85 -6.29
C THR A 267 41.55 8.71 -6.31
N LEU A 268 40.67 8.75 -7.30
CA LEU A 268 39.72 7.68 -7.62
C LEU A 268 40.08 7.02 -8.95
N ASP A 269 40.93 7.67 -9.75
CA ASP A 269 41.34 7.16 -11.08
C ASP A 269 41.82 5.72 -11.02
N GLY A 270 41.33 4.87 -11.91
CA GLY A 270 41.64 3.46 -11.98
C GLY A 270 40.80 2.55 -11.07
N LEU A 271 40.00 3.08 -10.17
CA LEU A 271 39.02 2.28 -9.42
C LEU A 271 37.91 1.80 -10.35
N THR A 272 37.32 0.64 -10.01
CA THR A 272 36.16 0.07 -10.71
C THR A 272 34.99 -0.12 -9.79
N GLU A 273 35.21 -0.15 -8.47
CA GLU A 273 34.16 -0.37 -7.46
C GLU A 273 33.63 0.95 -6.92
N ILE A 274 32.34 1.19 -7.11
CA ILE A 274 31.63 2.39 -6.65
C ILE A 274 31.70 2.52 -5.13
N ALA A 275 31.55 1.43 -4.38
CA ALA A 275 31.58 1.44 -2.92
C ALA A 275 32.92 1.97 -2.37
N GLN A 276 34.05 1.52 -2.97
CA GLN A 276 35.37 1.97 -2.59
C GLN A 276 35.57 3.46 -2.92
N ALA A 277 35.11 3.91 -4.09
CA ALA A 277 35.20 5.30 -4.49
C ALA A 277 34.38 6.22 -3.56
N LYS A 278 33.16 5.81 -3.18
CA LYS A 278 32.32 6.53 -2.21
C LYS A 278 32.98 6.62 -0.83
N SER A 279 33.55 5.52 -0.33
CA SER A 279 34.23 5.52 0.98
C SER A 279 35.38 6.52 0.99
N ARG A 280 36.29 6.45 0.02
CA ARG A 280 37.43 7.37 -0.11
C ARG A 280 36.97 8.83 -0.21
N THR A 281 35.93 9.10 -0.97
CA THR A 281 35.40 10.46 -1.11
C THR A 281 34.79 10.96 0.20
N ASN A 282 34.04 10.14 0.91
CA ASN A 282 33.43 10.49 2.20
C ASN A 282 34.50 10.78 3.27
N GLU A 283 35.55 9.97 3.32
CA GLU A 283 36.71 10.18 4.19
C GLU A 283 37.39 11.53 3.89
N TRP A 284 37.63 11.80 2.60
CA TRP A 284 38.23 13.05 2.16
C TRP A 284 37.36 14.27 2.48
N LEU A 285 36.05 14.21 2.23
CA LEU A 285 35.09 15.28 2.53
C LEU A 285 35.10 15.64 4.02
N THR A 286 35.13 14.61 4.86
CA THR A 286 35.17 14.77 6.33
C THR A 286 36.48 15.37 6.79
N ALA A 287 37.63 14.88 6.29
CA ALA A 287 38.96 15.35 6.66
C ALA A 287 39.19 16.83 6.25
N ASN A 288 38.63 17.27 5.14
CA ASN A 288 38.71 18.64 4.67
C ASN A 288 37.61 19.56 5.21
N GLY A 289 36.67 19.03 6.01
CA GLY A 289 35.58 19.80 6.62
C GLY A 289 34.59 20.40 5.60
N VAL A 290 34.54 19.88 4.35
CA VAL A 290 33.66 20.36 3.27
C VAL A 290 32.44 19.49 3.04
N GLY A 291 32.32 18.38 3.80
CA GLY A 291 31.16 17.49 3.75
C GLY A 291 31.26 16.34 4.74
N ARG A 292 30.29 15.46 4.72
CA ARG A 292 30.23 14.27 5.58
C ARG A 292 29.33 13.21 4.98
N ALA A 293 29.57 11.96 5.32
CA ALA A 293 28.60 10.89 5.04
C ALA A 293 27.25 11.23 5.67
N ALA A 294 26.18 10.94 5.00
CA ALA A 294 24.83 11.24 5.46
C ALA A 294 23.83 10.24 4.92
N ILE A 295 22.76 10.03 5.69
CA ILE A 295 21.59 9.29 5.28
C ILE A 295 20.45 10.32 5.12
N THR A 296 19.65 10.16 4.10
CA THR A 296 18.42 10.93 3.91
C THR A 296 17.27 10.00 3.52
N TYR A 297 16.06 10.51 3.63
CA TYR A 297 14.83 9.77 3.34
C TYR A 297 13.97 10.58 2.39
N LYS A 298 13.20 9.90 1.54
CA LYS A 298 12.13 10.53 0.74
C LYS A 298 10.93 10.87 1.61
N LEU A 299 10.71 10.05 2.66
CA LEU A 299 9.65 10.25 3.62
C LEU A 299 9.75 11.66 4.21
N ARG A 300 8.63 12.35 4.27
CA ARG A 300 8.48 13.66 4.93
C ARG A 300 7.70 13.51 6.22
N ASP A 301 7.88 14.45 7.13
CA ASP A 301 7.08 14.51 8.35
C ASP A 301 5.60 14.62 8.01
N TRP A 302 4.77 13.94 8.81
CA TRP A 302 3.35 13.78 8.55
C TRP A 302 2.57 15.02 8.95
N LEU A 303 1.99 15.71 7.97
CA LEU A 303 1.07 16.81 8.19
C LEU A 303 -0.31 16.23 8.54
N PHE A 304 -0.71 16.32 9.83
CA PHE A 304 -1.88 15.62 10.33
C PHE A 304 -3.00 16.51 10.87
N SER A 305 -2.95 17.82 10.66
CA SER A 305 -4.01 18.77 11.02
C SER A 305 -4.82 19.24 9.81
N ARG A 306 -6.14 19.42 10.00
CA ARG A 306 -7.05 19.91 8.97
C ARG A 306 -8.11 20.86 9.57
N GLN A 307 -8.59 21.75 8.72
CA GLN A 307 -9.67 22.72 9.01
C GLN A 307 -11.03 22.07 8.84
N ARG A 308 -11.25 20.93 9.53
CA ARG A 308 -12.49 20.15 9.46
C ARG A 308 -13.11 20.07 10.84
N TYR A 309 -14.38 19.62 10.92
CA TYR A 309 -15.04 19.33 12.20
C TYR A 309 -14.82 17.86 12.61
N TRP A 310 -15.09 16.92 11.68
CA TRP A 310 -14.96 15.49 11.95
C TRP A 310 -13.49 15.07 11.98
N GLY A 311 -13.06 14.62 13.13
CA GLY A 311 -11.71 14.17 13.46
C GLY A 311 -11.46 14.34 14.96
N GLU A 312 -10.42 13.69 15.47
CA GLU A 312 -10.01 13.83 16.87
C GLU A 312 -9.57 15.27 17.14
N PRO A 313 -10.11 15.93 18.19
CA PRO A 313 -9.65 17.25 18.59
C PRO A 313 -8.25 17.18 19.19
N PHE A 314 -7.44 18.21 18.93
CA PHE A 314 -6.14 18.31 19.55
C PHE A 314 -6.24 18.57 21.07
N PRO A 315 -5.56 17.79 21.91
CA PRO A 315 -5.47 18.07 23.35
C PRO A 315 -4.45 19.17 23.63
N ILE A 316 -4.56 20.28 22.89
CA ILE A 316 -3.59 21.41 22.91
C ILE A 316 -4.33 22.72 23.11
N VAL A 317 -3.72 23.57 23.91
CA VAL A 317 -4.08 24.99 24.07
C VAL A 317 -2.87 25.88 23.82
N TYR A 318 -3.10 27.14 23.52
CA TYR A 318 -2.05 28.14 23.31
C TYR A 318 -2.06 29.18 24.41
N ASP A 319 -0.89 29.56 24.88
CA ASP A 319 -0.70 30.68 25.79
C ASP A 319 -0.76 32.04 25.08
N GLN A 320 -0.51 33.12 25.84
CA GLN A 320 -0.50 34.49 25.29
C GLN A 320 0.62 34.76 24.29
N ASP A 321 1.69 33.95 24.33
CA ASP A 321 2.82 34.01 23.38
C ASP A 321 2.55 33.13 22.14
N ASP A 322 1.36 32.56 22.01
CA ASP A 322 0.94 31.64 20.96
C ASP A 322 1.77 30.33 20.91
N MET A 323 2.25 29.92 22.10
CA MET A 323 3.02 28.68 22.27
C MET A 323 2.10 27.54 22.71
N PRO A 324 2.29 26.31 22.13
CA PRO A 324 1.43 25.18 22.42
C PRO A 324 1.73 24.58 23.80
N ILE A 325 0.66 24.27 24.54
CA ILE A 325 0.67 23.60 25.85
C ILE A 325 -0.29 22.41 25.78
N ALA A 326 0.13 21.26 26.28
CA ALA A 326 -0.74 20.09 26.39
C ALA A 326 -1.87 20.34 27.41
N VAL A 327 -3.08 19.93 27.10
CA VAL A 327 -4.17 19.90 28.05
C VAL A 327 -3.84 18.86 29.14
N PRO A 328 -3.96 19.17 30.42
CA PRO A 328 -3.71 18.22 31.50
C PRO A 328 -4.62 16.98 31.40
N ASP A 329 -4.08 15.81 31.74
CA ASP A 329 -4.78 14.52 31.65
C ASP A 329 -6.13 14.50 32.37
N ALA A 330 -6.23 15.20 33.50
CA ALA A 330 -7.47 15.32 34.27
C ALA A 330 -8.61 16.06 33.53
N LEU A 331 -8.29 16.77 32.44
CA LEU A 331 -9.24 17.51 31.59
C LEU A 331 -9.49 16.82 30.24
N LEU A 332 -9.00 15.60 30.08
CA LEU A 332 -9.27 14.75 28.91
C LEU A 332 -10.53 13.87 29.14
N PRO A 333 -11.23 13.49 28.10
CA PRO A 333 -10.99 13.82 26.68
C PRO A 333 -11.48 15.25 26.33
N VAL A 334 -10.83 15.88 25.35
CA VAL A 334 -11.35 17.09 24.71
C VAL A 334 -12.52 16.70 23.83
N GLN A 335 -13.70 17.25 24.11
CA GLN A 335 -14.91 16.99 23.33
C GLN A 335 -15.14 18.09 22.30
N LEU A 336 -15.58 17.71 21.10
CA LEU A 336 -16.00 18.66 20.07
C LEU A 336 -17.30 19.37 20.51
N PRO A 337 -17.42 20.68 20.28
CA PRO A 337 -18.65 21.41 20.58
C PRO A 337 -19.73 21.12 19.54
N GLU A 338 -20.99 21.15 19.94
CA GLU A 338 -22.08 21.06 18.97
C GLU A 338 -22.09 22.27 18.02
N LEU A 339 -22.26 22.00 16.72
CA LEU A 339 -22.40 23.00 15.68
C LEU A 339 -23.65 22.74 14.85
N SER A 340 -24.24 23.80 14.31
CA SER A 340 -25.36 23.71 13.36
C SER A 340 -24.87 23.47 11.91
N ASP A 341 -23.62 23.82 11.62
CA ASP A 341 -22.97 23.60 10.32
C ASP A 341 -21.54 23.12 10.54
N PHE A 342 -21.23 21.96 9.99
CA PHE A 342 -19.94 21.26 10.16
C PHE A 342 -18.95 21.56 9.04
N LYS A 343 -19.37 22.28 8.00
CA LYS A 343 -18.49 22.58 6.85
C LYS A 343 -17.48 23.68 7.19
N PRO A 344 -16.25 23.59 6.70
CA PRO A 344 -15.34 24.75 6.66
C PRO A 344 -16.01 25.90 5.91
N GLN A 345 -15.64 27.12 6.23
CA GLN A 345 -16.16 28.27 5.52
C GLN A 345 -15.54 28.33 4.13
N ALA A 346 -16.34 28.13 3.10
CA ALA A 346 -15.92 28.36 1.72
C ALA A 346 -15.65 29.86 1.50
N LEU A 347 -14.56 30.14 0.82
CA LEU A 347 -14.07 31.49 0.49
C LEU A 347 -14.10 31.65 -1.04
N ASP A 348 -13.69 32.84 -1.54
CA ASP A 348 -13.54 33.00 -3.00
C ASP A 348 -12.55 31.97 -3.54
N PRO A 349 -12.99 31.06 -4.43
CA PRO A 349 -12.13 29.99 -4.93
C PRO A 349 -10.85 30.44 -5.62
N ASN A 350 -10.79 31.69 -6.09
CA ASN A 350 -9.66 32.23 -6.82
C ASN A 350 -8.76 33.14 -5.97
N ASP A 351 -9.09 33.36 -4.70
CA ASP A 351 -8.26 34.17 -3.79
C ASP A 351 -7.37 33.27 -2.90
N GLU A 352 -6.14 33.07 -3.35
CA GLU A 352 -5.14 32.27 -2.63
C GLU A 352 -4.67 32.91 -1.31
N THR A 353 -4.94 34.21 -1.09
CA THR A 353 -4.43 34.95 0.07
C THR A 353 -5.28 34.79 1.31
N THR A 354 -6.47 34.21 1.19
CA THR A 354 -7.41 34.04 2.31
C THR A 354 -6.90 33.05 3.34
N ASP A 355 -7.17 33.31 4.61
CA ASP A 355 -6.85 32.37 5.70
C ASP A 355 -8.02 31.45 5.98
N PRO A 356 -7.76 30.17 6.37
CA PRO A 356 -8.81 29.24 6.67
C PRO A 356 -9.62 29.65 7.89
N ILE A 357 -10.94 29.41 7.82
CA ILE A 357 -11.86 29.61 8.93
C ILE A 357 -12.44 28.21 9.31
N PRO A 358 -11.75 27.48 10.21
CA PRO A 358 -12.20 26.17 10.62
C PRO A 358 -13.58 26.20 11.29
N PRO A 359 -14.40 25.15 11.21
CA PRO A 359 -15.71 25.09 11.85
C PRO A 359 -15.67 25.38 13.35
N LEU A 360 -14.64 24.88 14.06
CA LEU A 360 -14.48 25.07 15.51
C LEU A 360 -14.26 26.53 15.91
N ALA A 361 -13.68 27.36 15.02
CA ALA A 361 -13.48 28.78 15.27
C ALA A 361 -14.80 29.56 15.53
N ARG A 362 -15.96 29.01 15.08
CA ARG A 362 -17.28 29.61 15.27
C ARG A 362 -17.77 29.56 16.72
N ARG A 363 -17.19 28.65 17.54
CA ARG A 363 -17.53 28.50 18.96
C ARG A 363 -16.49 29.20 19.83
N THR A 364 -16.57 30.51 19.89
CA THR A 364 -15.63 31.35 20.66
C THR A 364 -15.59 31.01 22.13
N ASP A 365 -16.74 30.58 22.73
CA ASP A 365 -16.84 30.08 24.07
C ASP A 365 -16.10 28.76 24.31
N TRP A 366 -16.02 27.90 23.31
CA TRP A 366 -15.23 26.67 23.35
C TRP A 366 -13.75 26.95 23.07
N VAL A 367 -13.44 27.90 22.20
CA VAL A 367 -12.05 28.26 21.81
C VAL A 367 -11.34 28.99 22.95
N GLN A 368 -11.98 30.02 23.53
CA GLN A 368 -11.39 30.85 24.58
C GLN A 368 -11.80 30.33 25.95
N VAL A 369 -10.86 29.73 26.66
CA VAL A 369 -11.13 29.10 27.95
C VAL A 369 -10.15 29.53 29.03
N GLU A 370 -10.60 29.41 30.29
CA GLU A 370 -9.72 29.54 31.44
C GLU A 370 -9.55 28.17 32.07
N MET A 371 -8.33 27.66 32.13
CA MET A 371 -8.03 26.38 32.71
C MET A 371 -6.67 26.34 33.43
N GLU A 372 -6.50 25.38 34.29
CA GLU A 372 -5.19 25.04 34.85
C GLU A 372 -4.38 24.36 33.76
N VAL A 373 -3.16 24.81 33.54
CA VAL A 373 -2.22 24.23 32.58
C VAL A 373 -0.86 24.01 33.26
N ASN A 374 -0.04 23.17 32.66
CA ASN A 374 1.34 22.97 33.13
C ASN A 374 2.29 23.83 32.29
N ASP A 375 3.31 24.36 32.93
CA ASP A 375 4.39 25.04 32.22
C ASP A 375 5.06 24.05 31.25
N PRO A 376 5.17 24.38 29.97
CA PRO A 376 5.65 23.45 28.95
C PRO A 376 7.13 23.10 29.03
N ILE A 377 7.90 23.81 29.88
CA ILE A 377 9.34 23.58 30.09
C ILE A 377 9.59 22.83 31.38
N THR A 378 8.96 23.28 32.47
CA THR A 378 9.23 22.77 33.82
C THR A 378 8.26 21.69 34.26
N GLY A 379 7.12 21.57 33.59
CA GLY A 379 6.00 20.70 33.98
C GLY A 379 5.27 21.20 35.24
N ALA A 380 5.68 22.33 35.84
CA ALA A 380 5.05 22.87 37.02
C ALA A 380 3.60 23.30 36.74
N LYS A 381 2.69 22.97 37.66
CA LYS A 381 1.29 23.42 37.58
C LYS A 381 1.25 24.94 37.65
N LEU A 382 0.67 25.55 36.62
CA LEU A 382 0.42 26.99 36.58
C LEU A 382 -0.96 27.27 37.18
N GLU A 383 -1.11 28.50 37.71
CA GLU A 383 -2.42 28.99 38.09
C GLU A 383 -3.34 29.06 36.85
N ARG A 384 -4.66 29.16 37.10
CA ARG A 384 -5.67 29.24 36.07
C ARG A 384 -5.35 30.34 35.06
N ALA A 385 -5.10 29.95 33.81
CA ALA A 385 -4.68 30.86 32.74
C ALA A 385 -5.74 30.98 31.66
N LYS A 386 -5.84 32.16 31.04
CA LYS A 386 -6.60 32.34 29.80
C LYS A 386 -5.79 31.75 28.64
N VAL A 387 -6.36 30.77 27.98
CA VAL A 387 -5.73 30.04 26.88
C VAL A 387 -6.72 29.87 25.73
N ARG A 388 -6.18 29.60 24.55
CA ARG A 388 -6.96 29.35 23.32
C ARG A 388 -6.79 27.90 22.89
N ARG A 389 -7.88 27.15 22.71
CA ARG A 389 -7.83 25.78 22.16
C ARG A 389 -7.38 25.79 20.71
N GLU A 390 -6.73 24.69 20.29
CA GLU A 390 -6.52 24.38 18.88
C GLU A 390 -7.88 24.20 18.18
N ILE A 391 -8.03 24.80 17.00
CA ILE A 391 -9.27 24.83 16.20
C ILE A 391 -9.25 23.90 15.00
N ASN A 392 -8.11 23.28 14.69
CA ASN A 392 -8.00 22.19 13.74
C ASN A 392 -8.31 20.85 14.42
N VAL A 393 -8.54 19.83 13.62
CA VAL A 393 -8.70 18.44 14.08
C VAL A 393 -7.70 17.53 13.37
N MET A 394 -7.58 16.31 13.88
CA MET A 394 -6.77 15.22 13.30
C MET A 394 -7.67 14.24 12.54
N PRO A 395 -8.09 14.52 11.30
CA PRO A 395 -9.01 13.65 10.57
C PRO A 395 -8.30 12.47 9.93
N GLN A 396 -9.09 11.51 9.42
CA GLN A 396 -8.64 10.37 8.63
C GLN A 396 -7.68 9.45 9.41
N TRP A 397 -6.41 9.38 8.99
CA TRP A 397 -5.46 8.38 9.46
C TRP A 397 -5.11 8.45 10.94
N ALA A 398 -5.28 9.58 11.62
CA ALA A 398 -4.98 9.69 13.05
C ALA A 398 -5.87 8.77 13.88
N GLY A 399 -7.19 8.79 13.65
CA GLY A 399 -8.12 7.89 14.33
C GLY A 399 -7.91 6.43 13.96
N SER A 400 -7.63 6.16 12.68
CA SER A 400 -7.39 4.79 12.22
C SER A 400 -6.08 4.17 12.72
N CYS A 401 -5.18 4.96 13.33
CA CYS A 401 -3.93 4.44 13.85
C CYS A 401 -4.03 3.75 15.22
N TRP A 402 -5.21 3.73 15.84
CA TRP A 402 -5.38 3.16 17.18
C TRP A 402 -6.77 2.55 17.44
N TYR A 403 -7.66 2.52 16.43
CA TYR A 403 -9.03 2.05 16.60
C TYR A 403 -9.11 0.59 17.04
N GLU A 404 -8.19 -0.25 16.57
CA GLU A 404 -8.09 -1.67 16.93
C GLU A 404 -7.81 -1.87 18.42
N LEU A 405 -7.04 -0.98 19.03
CA LEU A 405 -6.80 -0.99 20.48
C LEU A 405 -8.07 -0.60 21.24
N ARG A 406 -8.79 0.41 20.76
CA ARG A 406 -10.05 0.85 21.39
C ARG A 406 -11.15 -0.20 21.31
N TYR A 407 -11.16 -1.02 20.26
CA TYR A 407 -12.11 -2.13 20.12
C TYR A 407 -11.96 -3.19 21.20
N LEU A 408 -10.77 -3.35 21.78
CA LEU A 408 -10.53 -4.31 22.85
C LEU A 408 -11.25 -3.93 24.17
N ASP A 409 -11.43 -2.62 24.41
CA ASP A 409 -11.96 -2.11 25.67
C ASP A 409 -12.77 -0.81 25.43
N PRO A 410 -13.89 -0.88 24.66
CA PRO A 410 -14.60 0.28 24.14
C PRO A 410 -15.32 1.10 25.22
N THR A 411 -15.57 0.54 26.38
CA THR A 411 -16.30 1.20 27.49
C THR A 411 -15.38 1.78 28.56
N ASN A 412 -14.08 1.63 28.43
CA ASN A 412 -13.11 2.16 29.37
C ASN A 412 -13.13 3.70 29.35
N THR A 413 -13.36 4.32 30.51
CA THR A 413 -13.42 5.78 30.65
C THR A 413 -12.14 6.39 31.22
N THR A 414 -11.14 5.57 31.61
CA THR A 414 -9.90 6.01 32.26
C THR A 414 -8.68 5.89 31.37
N ALA A 415 -8.71 4.97 30.38
CA ALA A 415 -7.64 4.75 29.41
C ALA A 415 -8.27 4.39 28.05
N PHE A 416 -7.48 4.45 26.97
CA PHE A 416 -7.95 4.02 25.65
C PHE A 416 -8.08 2.50 25.54
N VAL A 417 -7.34 1.75 26.38
CA VAL A 417 -7.44 0.31 26.60
C VAL A 417 -6.82 -0.06 27.95
N ASP A 418 -7.38 -1.04 28.64
CA ASP A 418 -6.75 -1.63 29.83
C ASP A 418 -5.50 -2.40 29.45
N LYS A 419 -4.41 -2.27 30.25
CA LYS A 419 -3.11 -2.87 29.94
C LYS A 419 -3.10 -4.41 29.94
N GLU A 420 -3.91 -5.03 30.80
CA GLU A 420 -4.00 -6.51 30.82
C GLU A 420 -4.80 -7.02 29.64
N VAL A 421 -5.86 -6.32 29.24
CA VAL A 421 -6.66 -6.61 28.05
C VAL A 421 -5.80 -6.47 26.79
N GLU A 422 -5.03 -5.38 26.68
CA GLU A 422 -4.11 -5.16 25.56
C GLU A 422 -3.05 -6.25 25.49
N ARG A 423 -2.39 -6.56 26.63
CA ARG A 423 -1.36 -7.59 26.66
C ARG A 423 -1.89 -8.97 26.27
N TYR A 424 -3.12 -9.29 26.67
CA TYR A 424 -3.73 -10.57 26.33
C TYR A 424 -4.00 -10.68 24.82
N TRP A 425 -4.53 -9.62 24.18
CA TRP A 425 -4.92 -9.69 22.78
C TRP A 425 -3.81 -9.29 21.80
N MET A 426 -2.94 -8.37 22.17
CA MET A 426 -1.95 -7.75 21.29
C MET A 426 -0.51 -8.08 21.68
N GLY A 427 -0.28 -8.62 22.87
CA GLY A 427 1.07 -8.95 23.34
C GLY A 427 1.73 -10.01 22.47
N PRO A 428 3.05 -9.95 22.24
CA PRO A 428 3.77 -10.92 21.45
C PRO A 428 3.75 -12.30 22.14
N PRO A 429 3.24 -13.36 21.48
CA PRO A 429 3.35 -14.71 21.99
C PRO A 429 4.80 -15.21 21.89
N THR A 430 5.14 -16.28 22.61
CA THR A 430 6.50 -16.79 22.80
C THR A 430 7.23 -17.29 21.54
N ASN A 431 6.60 -17.31 20.37
CA ASN A 431 7.07 -18.02 19.18
C ASN A 431 7.47 -17.12 17.99
N GLY A 432 8.10 -15.97 18.23
CA GLY A 432 8.58 -15.12 17.13
C GLY A 432 7.52 -14.26 16.43
N HIS A 433 6.29 -14.32 16.91
CA HIS A 433 5.22 -13.41 16.50
C HIS A 433 5.50 -12.00 17.02
N THR A 434 5.26 -10.97 16.22
CA THR A 434 5.55 -9.57 16.60
C THR A 434 4.60 -9.00 17.65
N GLY A 435 3.51 -9.70 17.95
CA GLY A 435 2.35 -9.12 18.61
C GLY A 435 1.49 -8.31 17.64
N GLY A 436 0.56 -7.54 18.16
CA GLY A 436 -0.43 -6.83 17.36
C GLY A 436 -1.61 -7.72 16.94
N VAL A 437 -2.44 -7.22 16.05
CA VAL A 437 -3.56 -7.97 15.46
C VAL A 437 -3.03 -9.17 14.67
N ASP A 438 -3.54 -10.39 14.94
CA ASP A 438 -3.06 -11.63 14.34
C ASP A 438 -3.24 -11.66 12.83
N LEU A 439 -4.39 -11.21 12.32
CA LEU A 439 -4.71 -11.12 10.91
C LEU A 439 -5.38 -9.78 10.57
N TYR A 440 -4.78 -9.03 9.67
CA TYR A 440 -5.31 -7.76 9.18
C TYR A 440 -5.59 -7.86 7.68
N VAL A 441 -6.84 -7.63 7.28
CA VAL A 441 -7.29 -7.72 5.88
C VAL A 441 -7.62 -6.34 5.37
N GLY A 442 -7.00 -5.94 4.26
CA GLY A 442 -7.23 -4.62 3.69
C GLY A 442 -6.62 -4.43 2.31
N GLY A 443 -7.09 -3.40 1.58
CA GLY A 443 -6.65 -3.10 0.22
C GLY A 443 -5.20 -2.61 0.13
N VAL A 444 -4.57 -2.85 -1.00
CA VAL A 444 -3.17 -2.48 -1.28
C VAL A 444 -2.96 -0.95 -1.28
N GLU A 445 -4.00 -0.16 -1.53
CA GLU A 445 -3.97 1.31 -1.52
C GLU A 445 -3.54 1.89 -0.17
N HIS A 446 -3.70 1.13 0.92
CA HIS A 446 -3.31 1.55 2.26
C HIS A 446 -1.84 1.28 2.60
N ALA A 447 -1.07 0.68 1.71
CA ALA A 447 0.33 0.27 1.96
C ALA A 447 1.20 1.41 2.51
N VAL A 448 1.09 2.62 1.94
CA VAL A 448 1.89 3.80 2.30
C VAL A 448 1.09 4.91 2.97
N LEU A 449 -0.18 4.66 3.29
CA LEU A 449 -1.10 5.55 4.01
C LEU A 449 -1.35 4.99 5.40
N HIS A 450 -2.55 4.42 5.64
CA HIS A 450 -2.97 3.89 6.93
C HIS A 450 -1.94 2.92 7.54
N LEU A 451 -1.44 1.95 6.79
CA LEU A 451 -0.51 0.94 7.33
C LEU A 451 0.82 1.56 7.79
N LEU A 452 1.34 2.55 7.08
CA LEU A 452 2.58 3.22 7.47
C LEU A 452 2.38 4.09 8.71
N TYR A 453 1.29 4.88 8.74
CA TYR A 453 0.98 5.75 9.86
C TYR A 453 0.63 4.97 11.13
N SER A 454 -0.11 3.86 11.01
CA SER A 454 -0.43 2.98 12.14
C SER A 454 0.84 2.37 12.76
N ARG A 455 1.77 1.89 11.94
CA ARG A 455 3.07 1.38 12.41
C ARG A 455 3.86 2.43 13.18
N PHE A 456 3.93 3.64 12.64
CA PHE A 456 4.59 4.76 13.30
C PHE A 456 3.92 5.09 14.64
N TRP A 457 2.59 5.28 14.65
CA TRP A 457 1.82 5.61 15.85
C TRP A 457 1.97 4.55 16.94
N HIS A 458 1.87 3.29 16.55
CA HIS A 458 2.02 2.15 17.46
C HIS A 458 3.42 2.07 18.09
N LYS A 459 4.48 2.31 17.30
CA LYS A 459 5.86 2.40 17.82
C LYS A 459 6.02 3.53 18.84
N VAL A 460 5.37 4.66 18.61
CA VAL A 460 5.38 5.76 19.61
C VAL A 460 4.67 5.34 20.88
N MET A 461 3.52 4.68 20.80
CA MET A 461 2.81 4.17 21.98
C MET A 461 3.62 3.09 22.72
N PHE A 462 4.34 2.25 21.99
CA PHE A 462 5.24 1.26 22.56
C PHE A 462 6.39 1.93 23.33
N ASP A 463 7.06 2.92 22.76
CA ASP A 463 8.15 3.66 23.39
C ASP A 463 7.69 4.40 24.65
N LEU A 464 6.43 4.83 24.69
CA LEU A 464 5.80 5.46 25.84
C LEU A 464 5.24 4.45 26.88
N GLY A 465 5.32 3.14 26.59
CA GLY A 465 4.87 2.06 27.49
C GLY A 465 3.34 1.91 27.58
N HIS A 466 2.62 2.33 26.55
CA HIS A 466 1.17 2.21 26.49
C HIS A 466 0.70 0.88 25.88
N VAL A 467 1.50 0.27 25.01
CA VAL A 467 1.21 -1.02 24.37
C VAL A 467 2.39 -1.98 24.54
N SER A 468 2.11 -3.27 24.39
CA SER A 468 3.07 -4.36 24.65
C SER A 468 3.76 -4.89 23.39
N SER A 469 3.28 -4.54 22.20
CA SER A 469 3.86 -4.92 20.91
C SER A 469 4.48 -3.72 20.19
N GLU A 470 5.52 -3.97 19.37
CA GLU A 470 6.19 -2.92 18.57
C GLU A 470 5.50 -2.66 17.23
N GLU A 471 4.64 -3.59 16.77
CA GLU A 471 3.93 -3.52 15.51
C GLU A 471 2.42 -3.73 15.73
N PRO A 472 1.54 -2.98 15.03
CA PRO A 472 0.10 -3.07 15.23
C PRO A 472 -0.52 -4.32 14.59
N PHE A 473 0.08 -4.84 13.50
CA PHE A 473 -0.49 -5.92 12.68
C PHE A 473 0.58 -6.95 12.36
N HIS A 474 0.41 -8.19 12.82
CA HIS A 474 1.36 -9.27 12.58
C HIS A 474 1.31 -9.75 11.13
N ARG A 475 0.15 -10.26 10.70
CA ARG A 475 -0.07 -10.78 9.36
C ARG A 475 -1.02 -9.86 8.58
N LEU A 476 -0.56 -9.42 7.41
CA LEU A 476 -1.37 -8.67 6.47
C LEU A 476 -1.82 -9.55 5.31
N TYR A 477 -3.10 -9.48 4.98
CA TYR A 477 -3.64 -10.12 3.80
C TYR A 477 -4.32 -9.07 2.90
N ASN A 478 -3.83 -8.89 1.68
CA ASN A 478 -4.45 -8.00 0.71
C ASN A 478 -5.40 -8.79 -0.18
N GLN A 479 -6.68 -8.44 -0.15
CA GLN A 479 -7.65 -8.94 -1.11
C GLN A 479 -7.45 -8.25 -2.47
N GLY A 480 -7.77 -9.01 -3.55
CA GLY A 480 -7.81 -8.47 -4.90
C GLY A 480 -9.01 -7.56 -5.10
N TYR A 481 -8.96 -6.73 -6.14
CA TYR A 481 -10.07 -5.86 -6.49
C TYR A 481 -11.19 -6.64 -7.21
N VAL A 482 -12.43 -6.36 -6.83
CA VAL A 482 -13.58 -6.68 -7.66
C VAL A 482 -13.73 -5.57 -8.69
N GLN A 483 -13.55 -5.93 -9.95
CA GLN A 483 -13.52 -5.01 -11.08
C GLN A 483 -14.74 -5.25 -11.99
N ALA A 484 -15.04 -4.30 -12.87
CA ALA A 484 -16.13 -4.46 -13.81
C ALA A 484 -15.77 -3.91 -15.18
N TYR A 485 -16.51 -4.36 -16.19
CA TYR A 485 -16.40 -3.80 -17.52
C TYR A 485 -17.22 -2.51 -17.62
N ALA A 486 -16.60 -1.46 -18.15
CA ALA A 486 -17.25 -0.23 -18.57
C ALA A 486 -17.38 -0.23 -20.10
N TYR A 487 -18.40 0.43 -20.62
CA TYR A 487 -18.70 0.49 -22.05
C TYR A 487 -18.82 1.93 -22.51
N ARG A 488 -18.15 2.26 -23.62
CA ARG A 488 -18.15 3.59 -24.22
C ARG A 488 -18.65 3.56 -25.64
N ASP A 489 -19.43 4.58 -26.02
CA ASP A 489 -19.83 4.81 -27.41
C ASP A 489 -18.64 5.37 -28.23
N ALA A 490 -18.87 5.55 -29.55
CA ALA A 490 -17.85 6.09 -30.45
C ALA A 490 -17.38 7.51 -30.11
N ARG A 491 -18.11 8.26 -29.26
CA ARG A 491 -17.79 9.61 -28.78
C ARG A 491 -17.06 9.57 -27.43
N GLY A 492 -16.81 8.35 -26.88
CA GLY A 492 -16.20 8.17 -25.57
C GLY A 492 -17.16 8.33 -24.38
N GLN A 493 -18.47 8.48 -24.62
CA GLN A 493 -19.46 8.58 -23.54
C GLN A 493 -19.74 7.21 -22.94
N THR A 494 -19.77 7.14 -21.61
CA THR A 494 -20.04 5.92 -20.87
C THR A 494 -21.53 5.61 -20.83
N VAL A 495 -21.89 4.35 -21.16
CA VAL A 495 -23.27 3.84 -21.09
C VAL A 495 -23.43 2.87 -19.93
N PRO A 496 -24.66 2.70 -19.37
CA PRO A 496 -24.89 1.74 -18.29
C PRO A 496 -24.55 0.31 -18.70
N ALA A 497 -23.75 -0.39 -17.90
CA ALA A 497 -23.28 -1.72 -18.24
C ALA A 497 -24.42 -2.75 -18.38
N HIS A 498 -25.50 -2.60 -17.61
CA HIS A 498 -26.67 -3.49 -17.66
C HIS A 498 -27.54 -3.33 -18.93
N GLU A 499 -27.40 -2.22 -19.65
CA GLU A 499 -28.10 -1.97 -20.92
C GLU A 499 -27.34 -2.50 -22.15
N VAL A 500 -26.11 -2.98 -21.94
CA VAL A 500 -25.26 -3.47 -23.05
C VAL A 500 -25.53 -4.94 -23.31
N THR A 501 -25.73 -5.27 -24.60
CA THR A 501 -25.91 -6.66 -25.06
C THR A 501 -24.70 -7.14 -25.83
N GLU A 502 -24.29 -8.38 -25.57
CA GLU A 502 -23.25 -9.05 -26.34
C GLU A 502 -23.85 -9.85 -27.51
N ARG A 503 -23.31 -9.66 -28.73
CA ARG A 503 -23.66 -10.43 -29.92
C ARG A 503 -22.39 -10.70 -30.72
N ASP A 504 -22.13 -11.97 -31.03
CA ASP A 504 -20.96 -12.41 -31.83
C ASP A 504 -19.61 -11.86 -31.33
N GLY A 505 -19.43 -11.80 -30.02
CA GLY A 505 -18.19 -11.28 -29.39
C GLY A 505 -18.03 -9.76 -29.46
N ALA A 506 -19.05 -9.02 -29.87
CA ALA A 506 -19.08 -7.56 -29.83
C ALA A 506 -20.22 -7.06 -28.92
N TYR A 507 -20.05 -5.85 -28.40
CA TYR A 507 -20.94 -5.24 -27.41
C TYR A 507 -21.74 -4.12 -28.03
N TYR A 508 -23.05 -4.04 -27.75
CA TYR A 508 -23.97 -3.10 -28.36
C TYR A 508 -24.89 -2.47 -27.31
N HIS A 509 -25.14 -1.16 -27.46
CA HIS A 509 -26.13 -0.41 -26.71
C HIS A 509 -26.99 0.37 -27.75
N ALA A 510 -28.32 0.25 -27.67
CA ALA A 510 -29.26 0.87 -28.61
C ALA A 510 -28.92 0.66 -30.10
N GLY A 511 -28.28 -0.49 -30.43
CA GLY A 511 -27.85 -0.83 -31.80
C GLY A 511 -26.48 -0.30 -32.20
N GLU A 512 -25.86 0.55 -31.44
CA GLU A 512 -24.51 1.04 -31.67
C GLU A 512 -23.45 0.14 -31.01
N LYS A 513 -22.30 -0.02 -31.67
CA LYS A 513 -21.18 -0.82 -31.15
C LYS A 513 -20.42 -0.07 -30.08
N MET A 514 -20.17 -0.75 -28.96
CA MET A 514 -19.47 -0.20 -27.80
C MET A 514 -18.02 -0.68 -27.73
N VAL A 515 -17.14 0.16 -27.18
CA VAL A 515 -15.80 -0.21 -26.76
C VAL A 515 -15.87 -0.65 -25.29
N ARG A 516 -15.34 -1.84 -24.98
CA ARG A 516 -15.31 -2.40 -23.63
C ARG A 516 -13.96 -2.12 -22.99
N GLU A 517 -13.98 -1.53 -21.80
CA GLU A 517 -12.81 -1.29 -20.94
C GLU A 517 -12.94 -2.10 -19.66
N TYR A 518 -11.86 -2.72 -19.22
CA TYR A 518 -11.79 -3.46 -17.97
C TYR A 518 -11.08 -2.64 -16.89
N GLY A 519 -11.66 -2.52 -15.70
CA GLY A 519 -11.07 -1.75 -14.62
C GLY A 519 -11.95 -1.66 -13.38
N LYS A 520 -11.75 -0.62 -12.59
CA LYS A 520 -12.51 -0.41 -11.34
C LYS A 520 -14.00 -0.15 -11.62
N MET A 521 -14.84 -0.45 -10.60
CA MET A 521 -16.21 0.03 -10.55
C MET A 521 -16.24 1.52 -10.21
N GLY A 522 -17.11 2.30 -10.82
CA GLY A 522 -17.25 3.72 -10.56
C GLY A 522 -18.55 4.32 -11.08
N LYS A 523 -19.13 5.28 -10.35
CA LYS A 523 -20.37 5.97 -10.76
C LYS A 523 -20.21 6.64 -12.12
N SER A 524 -19.08 7.27 -12.39
CA SER A 524 -18.76 7.89 -13.68
C SER A 524 -18.64 6.86 -14.83
N LEU A 525 -18.30 5.62 -14.49
CA LEU A 525 -18.17 4.52 -15.46
C LEU A 525 -19.49 3.76 -15.68
N LYS A 526 -20.53 4.05 -14.89
CA LYS A 526 -21.86 3.42 -14.96
C LYS A 526 -21.83 1.88 -14.97
N ASN A 527 -20.88 1.31 -14.24
CA ASN A 527 -20.64 -0.13 -14.12
C ASN A 527 -20.68 -0.63 -12.67
N ILE A 528 -21.25 0.15 -11.75
CA ILE A 528 -21.41 -0.21 -10.36
C ILE A 528 -22.50 -1.27 -10.21
N VAL A 529 -22.22 -2.25 -9.35
CA VAL A 529 -23.19 -3.17 -8.75
C VAL A 529 -23.16 -2.93 -7.26
N THR A 530 -24.29 -2.64 -6.66
CA THR A 530 -24.39 -2.37 -5.22
C THR A 530 -24.70 -3.65 -4.44
N PRO A 531 -24.21 -3.81 -3.21
CA PRO A 531 -24.59 -4.93 -2.35
C PRO A 531 -26.12 -5.02 -2.13
N ASP A 532 -26.80 -3.89 -1.98
CA ASP A 532 -28.25 -3.83 -1.73
C ASP A 532 -29.04 -4.49 -2.86
N GLU A 533 -28.70 -4.22 -4.12
CA GLU A 533 -29.32 -4.89 -5.29
C GLU A 533 -29.14 -6.41 -5.22
N MET A 534 -27.96 -6.87 -4.78
CA MET A 534 -27.67 -8.30 -4.68
C MET A 534 -28.41 -8.95 -3.49
N TYR A 535 -28.56 -8.23 -2.38
CA TYR A 535 -29.34 -8.72 -1.23
C TYR A 535 -30.82 -8.85 -1.56
N ASP A 536 -31.38 -7.88 -2.25
CA ASP A 536 -32.79 -7.87 -2.63
C ASP A 536 -33.11 -8.99 -3.65
N GLU A 537 -32.23 -9.26 -4.61
CA GLU A 537 -32.46 -10.22 -5.67
C GLU A 537 -32.07 -11.66 -5.30
N TYR A 538 -30.95 -11.86 -4.60
CA TYR A 538 -30.38 -13.18 -4.38
C TYR A 538 -30.23 -13.56 -2.89
N GLY A 539 -30.32 -12.61 -1.97
CA GLY A 539 -30.07 -12.78 -0.56
C GLY A 539 -28.58 -12.70 -0.18
N ALA A 540 -28.34 -12.30 1.08
CA ALA A 540 -26.99 -12.05 1.60
C ALA A 540 -26.08 -13.29 1.55
N ASP A 541 -26.57 -14.48 1.88
CA ASP A 541 -25.78 -15.70 1.86
C ASP A 541 -25.31 -16.09 0.44
N THR A 542 -26.16 -15.91 -0.57
CA THR A 542 -25.79 -16.13 -1.95
C THR A 542 -24.70 -15.17 -2.40
N PHE A 543 -24.83 -13.89 -2.05
CA PHE A 543 -23.86 -12.86 -2.38
C PHE A 543 -22.51 -13.13 -1.71
N ARG A 544 -22.50 -13.43 -0.40
CA ARG A 544 -21.28 -13.78 0.34
C ARG A 544 -20.57 -14.98 -0.29
N LEU A 545 -21.34 -16.04 -0.60
CA LEU A 545 -20.80 -17.24 -1.20
C LEU A 545 -20.21 -16.98 -2.59
N TYR A 546 -20.88 -16.17 -3.41
CA TYR A 546 -20.40 -15.77 -4.72
C TYR A 546 -19.08 -15.02 -4.63
N GLU A 547 -19.03 -13.97 -3.80
CA GLU A 547 -17.81 -13.18 -3.56
C GLU A 547 -16.61 -14.06 -3.22
N MET A 548 -16.79 -15.04 -2.35
CA MET A 548 -15.72 -15.94 -1.90
C MET A 548 -15.40 -17.06 -2.90
N SER A 549 -16.30 -17.36 -3.85
CA SER A 549 -16.15 -18.49 -4.80
C SER A 549 -15.42 -18.13 -6.10
N THR A 550 -15.37 -16.85 -6.48
CA THR A 550 -14.97 -16.41 -7.85
C THR A 550 -13.49 -16.57 -8.16
N GLY A 551 -12.65 -16.91 -7.20
CA GLY A 551 -11.21 -17.15 -7.38
C GLY A 551 -10.43 -16.96 -6.07
N PRO A 552 -9.09 -17.03 -6.12
CA PRO A 552 -8.26 -16.72 -4.97
C PRO A 552 -8.56 -15.32 -4.43
N LEU A 553 -8.65 -15.18 -3.11
CA LEU A 553 -9.06 -13.93 -2.47
C LEU A 553 -8.11 -12.76 -2.79
N ASP A 554 -6.83 -13.02 -3.01
CA ASP A 554 -5.79 -12.05 -3.35
C ASP A 554 -5.73 -11.67 -4.85
N ALA A 555 -6.51 -12.35 -5.70
CA ALA A 555 -6.55 -12.07 -7.13
C ALA A 555 -7.66 -11.08 -7.48
N SER A 556 -7.35 -10.06 -8.27
CA SER A 556 -8.37 -9.19 -8.87
C SER A 556 -9.19 -9.93 -9.91
N ARG A 557 -10.49 -9.68 -9.96
CA ARG A 557 -11.43 -10.43 -10.79
C ARG A 557 -12.59 -9.58 -11.28
N PRO A 558 -13.12 -9.88 -12.48
CA PRO A 558 -14.32 -9.20 -12.97
C PRO A 558 -15.57 -9.68 -12.24
N TRP A 559 -16.44 -8.75 -11.92
CA TRP A 559 -17.82 -9.04 -11.50
C TRP A 559 -18.63 -9.60 -12.67
N ASN A 560 -19.42 -10.64 -12.41
CA ASN A 560 -20.37 -11.21 -13.36
C ASN A 560 -21.64 -11.64 -12.64
N THR A 561 -22.69 -10.84 -12.70
CA THR A 561 -23.98 -11.11 -12.04
C THR A 561 -24.60 -12.46 -12.45
N ARG A 562 -24.35 -12.94 -13.68
CA ARG A 562 -24.89 -14.23 -14.14
C ARG A 562 -24.37 -15.42 -13.33
N ASP A 563 -23.16 -15.34 -12.81
CA ASP A 563 -22.52 -16.43 -12.06
C ASP A 563 -23.05 -16.54 -10.63
N VAL A 564 -23.70 -15.47 -10.09
CA VAL A 564 -24.37 -15.46 -8.79
C VAL A 564 -25.44 -16.56 -8.70
N VAL A 565 -26.19 -16.78 -9.80
CA VAL A 565 -27.23 -17.81 -9.90
C VAL A 565 -26.69 -19.23 -9.63
N GLY A 566 -25.42 -19.47 -9.96
CA GLY A 566 -24.76 -20.75 -9.67
C GLY A 566 -24.69 -21.06 -8.17
N MET A 567 -24.39 -20.05 -7.39
CA MET A 567 -24.32 -20.17 -5.92
C MET A 567 -25.70 -20.27 -5.30
N GLN A 568 -26.68 -19.51 -5.81
CA GLN A 568 -28.06 -19.63 -5.36
C GLN A 568 -28.60 -21.07 -5.57
N ARG A 569 -28.35 -21.66 -6.74
CA ARG A 569 -28.74 -23.05 -7.03
C ARG A 569 -28.02 -24.07 -6.13
N PHE A 570 -26.79 -23.79 -5.74
CA PHE A 570 -26.09 -24.64 -4.78
C PHE A 570 -26.77 -24.59 -3.40
N LEU A 571 -27.10 -23.40 -2.86
CA LEU A 571 -27.80 -23.28 -1.59
C LEU A 571 -29.20 -23.91 -1.62
N GLN A 572 -29.94 -23.75 -2.70
CA GLN A 572 -31.23 -24.42 -2.89
C GLN A 572 -31.10 -25.95 -2.88
N ARG A 573 -30.02 -26.50 -3.47
CA ARG A 573 -29.77 -27.96 -3.39
C ARG A 573 -29.39 -28.41 -2.00
N VAL A 574 -28.62 -27.63 -1.25
CA VAL A 574 -28.35 -27.91 0.17
C VAL A 574 -29.64 -27.98 0.95
N TRP A 575 -30.53 -26.99 0.75
CA TRP A 575 -31.85 -26.96 1.40
C TRP A 575 -32.65 -28.24 1.09
N ARG A 576 -32.84 -28.58 -0.19
CA ARG A 576 -33.60 -29.75 -0.63
C ARG A 576 -33.04 -31.08 -0.16
N ASN A 577 -31.76 -31.16 0.07
CA ASN A 577 -31.15 -32.40 0.64
C ASN A 577 -31.51 -32.61 2.11
N LEU A 578 -31.92 -31.56 2.83
CA LEU A 578 -32.22 -31.62 4.27
C LEU A 578 -33.70 -31.37 4.57
N ILE A 579 -34.41 -30.64 3.73
CA ILE A 579 -35.79 -30.18 3.92
C ILE A 579 -36.60 -30.55 2.69
N ASP A 580 -37.73 -31.22 2.91
CA ASP A 580 -38.74 -31.41 1.86
C ASP A 580 -39.46 -30.12 1.59
N GLU A 581 -39.38 -29.61 0.34
CA GLU A 581 -39.92 -28.28 -0.03
C GLU A 581 -41.47 -28.22 0.01
N ASP A 582 -42.15 -29.36 -0.22
CA ASP A 582 -43.63 -29.40 -0.23
C ASP A 582 -44.21 -29.39 1.18
N THR A 583 -43.57 -30.13 2.06
CA THR A 583 -44.04 -30.35 3.46
C THR A 583 -43.33 -29.51 4.48
N SER A 584 -42.19 -28.87 4.11
CA SER A 584 -41.28 -28.18 5.02
C SER A 584 -40.74 -29.06 6.18
N VAL A 585 -40.79 -30.36 6.03
CA VAL A 585 -40.33 -31.34 7.04
C VAL A 585 -38.85 -31.70 6.80
N LEU A 586 -38.14 -31.91 7.91
CA LEU A 586 -36.74 -32.35 7.91
C LEU A 586 -36.65 -33.79 7.36
N THR A 587 -35.85 -34.01 6.30
CA THR A 587 -35.60 -35.30 5.66
C THR A 587 -34.27 -35.93 6.14
N VAL A 588 -33.91 -35.69 7.39
CA VAL A 588 -32.69 -36.23 8.03
C VAL A 588 -33.02 -37.44 8.84
N SER A 589 -32.18 -38.50 8.76
CA SER A 589 -32.35 -39.76 9.49
C SER A 589 -31.13 -40.08 10.34
N ASP A 590 -31.36 -40.80 11.42
CA ASP A 590 -30.31 -41.36 12.31
C ASP A 590 -29.76 -42.70 11.83
N THR A 591 -29.95 -43.03 10.55
CA THR A 591 -29.41 -44.23 9.94
C THR A 591 -27.90 -44.16 9.79
N GLU A 592 -27.24 -45.33 9.80
CA GLU A 592 -25.80 -45.42 9.62
C GLU A 592 -25.39 -44.82 8.25
N CYS A 593 -24.41 -43.94 8.27
CA CYS A 593 -23.92 -43.31 7.03
C CYS A 593 -23.08 -44.31 6.23
N PRO A 594 -23.38 -44.52 4.94
CA PRO A 594 -22.56 -45.39 4.10
C PRO A 594 -21.10 -44.95 4.06
N VAL A 595 -20.18 -45.93 4.12
CA VAL A 595 -18.73 -45.67 4.21
C VAL A 595 -18.21 -44.74 3.11
N ALA A 596 -18.73 -44.88 1.91
CA ALA A 596 -18.32 -44.00 0.78
C ALA A 596 -18.70 -42.53 1.02
N LEU A 597 -19.92 -42.26 1.50
CA LEU A 597 -20.38 -40.90 1.82
C LEU A 597 -19.66 -40.37 3.08
N LEU A 598 -19.44 -41.23 4.09
CA LEU A 598 -18.70 -40.89 5.31
C LEU A 598 -17.25 -40.50 4.98
N ARG A 599 -16.57 -41.21 4.08
CA ARG A 599 -15.23 -40.84 3.59
C ARG A 599 -15.27 -39.48 2.86
N ALA A 600 -16.24 -39.26 1.97
CA ALA A 600 -16.39 -37.98 1.28
C ALA A 600 -16.59 -36.80 2.27
N LEU A 601 -17.38 -37.03 3.33
CA LEU A 601 -17.56 -36.09 4.41
C LEU A 601 -16.24 -35.73 5.10
N HIS A 602 -15.47 -36.73 5.53
CA HIS A 602 -14.22 -36.47 6.28
C HIS A 602 -13.14 -35.86 5.40
N ILE A 603 -13.06 -36.22 4.13
CA ILE A 603 -12.20 -35.55 3.14
C ILE A 603 -12.61 -34.06 2.99
N ALA A 604 -13.90 -33.77 2.93
CA ALA A 604 -14.41 -32.40 2.88
C ALA A 604 -14.08 -31.62 4.17
N ILE A 605 -14.29 -32.20 5.35
CA ILE A 605 -13.99 -31.58 6.65
C ILE A 605 -12.50 -31.17 6.71
N ASP A 606 -11.58 -32.11 6.42
CA ASP A 606 -10.13 -31.81 6.43
C ASP A 606 -9.74 -30.76 5.40
N GLY A 607 -10.27 -30.89 4.18
CA GLY A 607 -9.99 -29.97 3.11
C GLY A 607 -10.54 -28.55 3.33
N VAL A 608 -11.79 -28.44 3.79
CA VAL A 608 -12.42 -27.14 4.09
C VAL A 608 -11.70 -26.46 5.26
N ARG A 609 -11.37 -27.21 6.34
CA ARG A 609 -10.63 -26.65 7.47
C ARG A 609 -9.30 -26.04 7.03
N ARG A 610 -8.49 -26.78 6.27
CA ARG A 610 -7.21 -26.29 5.76
C ARG A 610 -7.34 -25.09 4.81
N ASP A 611 -8.38 -25.08 4.01
CA ASP A 611 -8.61 -24.00 3.06
C ASP A 611 -9.13 -22.73 3.74
N MET A 612 -10.01 -22.88 4.75
CA MET A 612 -10.48 -21.76 5.58
C MET A 612 -9.33 -21.14 6.37
N ASP A 613 -8.48 -21.97 7.00
CA ASP A 613 -7.30 -21.53 7.73
C ASP A 613 -6.29 -20.77 6.83
N GLY A 614 -6.17 -21.21 5.58
CA GLY A 614 -5.32 -20.56 4.55
C GLY A 614 -5.99 -19.44 3.77
N LEU A 615 -7.22 -19.01 4.11
CA LEU A 615 -8.02 -18.00 3.38
C LEU A 615 -8.27 -18.37 1.91
N ARG A 616 -8.28 -19.67 1.59
CA ARG A 616 -8.59 -20.20 0.25
C ARG A 616 -10.07 -20.56 0.14
N PHE A 617 -10.93 -19.55 0.31
CA PHE A 617 -12.38 -19.76 0.39
C PHE A 617 -12.97 -20.38 -0.88
N ASN A 618 -12.47 -20.03 -2.06
CA ASN A 618 -12.92 -20.59 -3.33
C ASN A 618 -12.73 -22.11 -3.40
N THR A 619 -11.60 -22.64 -2.90
CA THR A 619 -11.35 -24.09 -2.87
C THR A 619 -12.13 -24.78 -1.74
N ALA A 620 -12.38 -24.11 -0.62
CA ALA A 620 -13.28 -24.60 0.42
C ALA A 620 -14.71 -24.77 -0.13
N ILE A 621 -15.22 -23.76 -0.83
CA ILE A 621 -16.56 -23.80 -1.45
C ILE A 621 -16.64 -24.91 -2.50
N ALA A 622 -15.61 -25.12 -3.32
CA ALA A 622 -15.58 -26.21 -4.29
C ALA A 622 -15.74 -27.57 -3.59
N LYS A 623 -15.05 -27.79 -2.46
CA LYS A 623 -15.19 -29.04 -1.68
C LYS A 623 -16.58 -29.21 -1.07
N LEU A 624 -17.21 -28.11 -0.62
CA LEU A 624 -18.60 -28.16 -0.13
C LEU A 624 -19.57 -28.52 -1.25
N ILE A 625 -19.36 -28.01 -2.47
CA ILE A 625 -20.15 -28.37 -3.65
C ILE A 625 -19.97 -29.85 -4.00
N GLU A 626 -18.73 -30.36 -3.96
CA GLU A 626 -18.44 -31.79 -4.22
C GLU A 626 -19.13 -32.70 -3.20
N LEU A 627 -19.04 -32.38 -1.89
CA LEU A 627 -19.73 -33.08 -0.83
C LEU A 627 -21.25 -33.06 -1.04
N ASN A 628 -21.82 -31.90 -1.32
CA ASN A 628 -23.26 -31.78 -1.56
C ASN A 628 -23.72 -32.55 -2.81
N ASN A 629 -22.90 -32.63 -3.86
CA ASN A 629 -23.21 -33.47 -5.02
C ASN A 629 -23.21 -34.98 -4.67
N ALA A 630 -22.30 -35.43 -3.81
CA ALA A 630 -22.29 -36.80 -3.32
C ALA A 630 -23.52 -37.09 -2.42
N LEU A 631 -23.87 -36.11 -1.59
CA LEU A 631 -25.07 -36.19 -0.74
C LEU A 631 -26.36 -36.21 -1.59
N THR A 632 -26.49 -35.38 -2.60
CA THR A 632 -27.66 -35.36 -3.50
C THR A 632 -27.89 -36.73 -4.13
N LYS A 633 -26.84 -37.39 -4.65
CA LYS A 633 -26.94 -38.77 -5.18
C LYS A 633 -27.38 -39.80 -4.13
N HIS A 634 -26.93 -39.60 -2.88
CA HIS A 634 -27.35 -40.46 -1.79
C HIS A 634 -28.84 -40.27 -1.46
N VAL A 635 -29.31 -39.03 -1.36
CA VAL A 635 -30.70 -38.67 -1.07
C VAL A 635 -31.63 -39.18 -2.16
N GLU A 636 -31.27 -39.01 -3.44
CA GLU A 636 -32.01 -39.53 -4.59
C GLU A 636 -32.19 -41.07 -4.50
N ALA A 637 -31.20 -41.79 -4.00
CA ALA A 637 -31.24 -43.26 -3.88
C ALA A 637 -31.90 -43.76 -2.60
N ASN A 638 -31.84 -43.01 -1.49
CA ASN A 638 -32.21 -43.52 -0.14
C ASN A 638 -33.31 -42.66 0.55
N GLY A 639 -33.68 -41.51 -0.03
CA GLY A 639 -34.78 -40.67 0.44
C GLY A 639 -34.50 -39.81 1.67
N SER A 640 -33.29 -39.89 2.28
CA SER A 640 -32.95 -39.11 3.47
C SER A 640 -31.46 -38.81 3.58
N THR A 641 -31.11 -37.76 4.30
CA THR A 641 -29.74 -37.39 4.63
C THR A 641 -29.34 -37.98 5.99
N PRO A 642 -28.18 -38.68 6.11
CA PRO A 642 -27.65 -39.07 7.41
C PRO A 642 -27.33 -37.87 8.27
N ARG A 643 -27.77 -37.90 9.56
CA ARG A 643 -27.62 -36.78 10.51
C ARG A 643 -26.17 -36.28 10.62
N VAL A 644 -25.19 -37.18 10.66
CA VAL A 644 -23.78 -36.82 10.76
C VAL A 644 -23.31 -35.96 9.58
N VAL A 645 -23.85 -36.17 8.37
CA VAL A 645 -23.53 -35.40 7.18
C VAL A 645 -24.26 -34.05 7.23
N ALA A 646 -25.54 -34.03 7.63
CA ALA A 646 -26.34 -32.84 7.74
C ALA A 646 -25.72 -31.81 8.70
N GLU A 647 -25.36 -32.27 9.92
CA GLU A 647 -24.77 -31.41 10.95
C GLU A 647 -23.41 -30.85 10.53
N ALA A 648 -22.50 -31.71 10.06
CA ALA A 648 -21.16 -31.28 9.65
C ALA A 648 -21.18 -30.35 8.41
N LEU A 649 -22.05 -30.60 7.42
CA LEU A 649 -22.22 -29.73 6.27
C LEU A 649 -22.73 -28.34 6.71
N THR A 650 -23.72 -28.29 7.61
CA THR A 650 -24.27 -27.05 8.16
C THR A 650 -23.21 -26.25 8.91
N GLN A 651 -22.40 -26.92 9.76
CA GLN A 651 -21.29 -26.29 10.48
C GLN A 651 -20.21 -25.73 9.52
N MET A 652 -19.85 -26.47 8.48
CA MET A 652 -18.87 -25.99 7.49
C MET A 652 -19.38 -24.83 6.63
N LEU A 653 -20.70 -24.76 6.39
CA LEU A 653 -21.34 -23.65 5.66
C LEU A 653 -21.46 -22.39 6.49
N SER A 654 -21.58 -22.50 7.81
CA SER A 654 -21.89 -21.38 8.71
C SER A 654 -21.01 -20.14 8.53
N PRO A 655 -19.68 -20.22 8.40
CA PRO A 655 -18.84 -19.04 8.19
C PRO A 655 -19.11 -18.32 6.85
N LEU A 656 -19.63 -19.03 5.86
CA LEU A 656 -19.88 -18.53 4.51
C LEU A 656 -21.34 -18.06 4.33
N CYS A 657 -22.28 -18.86 4.84
CA CYS A 657 -23.74 -18.69 4.69
C CYS A 657 -24.44 -18.75 6.05
N PRO A 658 -24.23 -17.72 6.92
CA PRO A 658 -24.68 -17.77 8.32
C PRO A 658 -26.18 -17.87 8.49
N HIS A 659 -27.00 -17.25 7.63
CA HIS A 659 -28.44 -17.27 7.77
C HIS A 659 -29.03 -18.66 7.46
N LEU A 660 -28.62 -19.25 6.33
CA LEU A 660 -29.03 -20.59 5.95
C LEU A 660 -28.56 -21.62 6.99
N ALA A 661 -27.33 -21.50 7.45
CA ALA A 661 -26.77 -22.42 8.42
C ALA A 661 -27.48 -22.34 9.79
N SER A 662 -27.82 -21.15 10.26
CA SER A 662 -28.55 -20.95 11.52
C SER A 662 -29.96 -21.57 11.45
N GLU A 663 -30.69 -21.34 10.35
CA GLU A 663 -32.02 -21.94 10.12
C GLU A 663 -31.93 -23.47 10.07
N LEU A 664 -30.96 -24.04 9.35
CA LEU A 664 -30.79 -25.49 9.27
C LEU A 664 -30.38 -26.09 10.61
N TRP A 665 -29.57 -25.39 11.42
CA TRP A 665 -29.11 -25.84 12.72
C TRP A 665 -30.28 -25.95 13.72
N GLU A 666 -31.16 -24.94 13.73
CA GLU A 666 -32.38 -24.97 14.53
C GLU A 666 -33.31 -26.13 14.10
N ARG A 667 -33.53 -26.33 12.80
CA ARG A 667 -34.36 -27.43 12.26
C ARG A 667 -33.80 -28.80 12.54
N LEU A 668 -32.48 -28.94 12.68
CA LEU A 668 -31.81 -30.17 13.11
C LEU A 668 -32.04 -30.49 14.59
N GLY A 669 -32.78 -29.60 15.32
CA GLY A 669 -33.14 -29.76 16.72
C GLY A 669 -32.05 -29.30 17.69
N ARG A 670 -31.11 -28.51 17.22
CA ARG A 670 -30.06 -27.90 18.04
C ARG A 670 -30.62 -26.65 18.74
N THR A 671 -30.22 -26.45 19.99
CA THR A 671 -30.65 -25.30 20.82
C THR A 671 -29.51 -24.34 21.13
N ASP A 672 -28.29 -24.71 20.77
CA ASP A 672 -27.08 -23.93 20.87
C ASP A 672 -26.89 -23.09 19.58
N GLU A 673 -26.24 -21.94 19.71
CA GLU A 673 -25.87 -21.10 18.56
C GLU A 673 -24.79 -21.77 17.73
N ILE A 674 -25.03 -21.95 16.44
CA ILE A 674 -24.07 -22.58 15.51
C ILE A 674 -22.73 -21.81 15.45
N THR A 675 -22.74 -20.51 15.68
CA THR A 675 -21.54 -19.66 15.72
C THR A 675 -20.51 -20.15 16.75
N TYR A 676 -20.97 -20.71 17.87
CA TYR A 676 -20.13 -21.25 18.94
C TYR A 676 -19.94 -22.76 18.88
N ALA A 677 -20.62 -23.43 17.95
CA ALA A 677 -20.44 -24.86 17.77
C ALA A 677 -19.02 -25.18 17.29
N PRO A 678 -18.34 -26.22 17.81
CA PRO A 678 -17.00 -26.56 17.39
C PRO A 678 -17.00 -26.97 15.91
N PHE A 679 -16.04 -26.46 15.15
CA PHE A 679 -15.89 -26.85 13.75
C PHE A 679 -15.58 -28.34 13.64
N PRO A 680 -16.20 -29.13 12.72
CA PRO A 680 -16.07 -30.57 12.66
C PRO A 680 -14.61 -31.00 12.44
N VAL A 681 -14.24 -32.15 13.02
CA VAL A 681 -12.89 -32.73 12.97
C VAL A 681 -12.92 -34.01 12.13
N ALA A 682 -11.98 -34.10 11.18
CA ALA A 682 -11.86 -35.29 10.35
C ALA A 682 -11.25 -36.50 11.11
N ASP A 683 -11.79 -37.69 10.91
CA ASP A 683 -11.14 -38.92 11.34
C ASP A 683 -10.03 -39.28 10.33
N ALA A 684 -8.79 -39.30 10.82
CA ALA A 684 -7.61 -39.64 10.01
C ALA A 684 -7.70 -40.99 9.30
N LYS A 685 -8.42 -41.97 9.88
CA LYS A 685 -8.62 -43.29 9.29
C LYS A 685 -9.46 -43.25 8.02
N LEU A 686 -10.36 -42.28 7.91
CA LEU A 686 -11.23 -42.10 6.75
C LEU A 686 -10.60 -41.21 5.64
N LEU A 687 -9.47 -40.58 5.94
CA LEU A 687 -8.69 -39.81 4.96
C LEU A 687 -7.78 -40.69 4.11
N VAL A 688 -7.46 -41.86 4.56
CA VAL A 688 -6.61 -42.81 3.82
C VAL A 688 -7.47 -43.46 2.73
N SER A 689 -7.16 -43.14 1.49
CA SER A 689 -7.77 -43.84 0.35
C SER A 689 -7.09 -45.17 0.15
N ASP A 690 -7.86 -46.25 0.14
CA ASP A 690 -7.35 -47.58 -0.23
C ASP A 690 -6.95 -47.64 -1.69
N THR A 691 -7.37 -46.66 -2.49
CA THR A 691 -7.06 -46.57 -3.91
C THR A 691 -6.69 -45.16 -4.30
N VAL A 692 -5.80 -45.00 -5.26
CA VAL A 692 -5.38 -43.74 -5.88
C VAL A 692 -5.69 -43.73 -7.38
N GLU A 693 -6.19 -42.61 -7.90
CA GLU A 693 -6.35 -42.44 -9.35
C GLU A 693 -4.97 -42.14 -9.97
N VAL A 694 -4.53 -43.01 -10.84
CA VAL A 694 -3.26 -42.87 -11.56
C VAL A 694 -3.56 -42.59 -13.05
N PRO A 695 -3.29 -41.39 -13.55
CA PRO A 695 -3.40 -41.13 -14.98
C PRO A 695 -2.35 -41.90 -15.77
N VAL A 696 -2.78 -42.52 -16.90
CA VAL A 696 -1.90 -43.22 -17.83
C VAL A 696 -1.75 -42.41 -19.10
N GLN A 697 -0.53 -42.13 -19.44
CA GLN A 697 -0.17 -41.42 -20.71
C GLN A 697 0.43 -42.45 -21.69
N VAL A 698 0.17 -42.20 -22.98
CA VAL A 698 0.87 -42.82 -24.09
C VAL A 698 1.50 -41.69 -24.91
N ASN A 699 2.83 -41.68 -25.01
CA ASN A 699 3.62 -40.62 -25.63
C ASN A 699 3.24 -39.21 -25.10
N GLY A 700 3.10 -39.07 -23.77
CA GLY A 700 2.81 -37.81 -23.09
C GLY A 700 1.33 -37.35 -23.14
N LYS A 701 0.42 -38.08 -23.80
CA LYS A 701 -1.01 -37.76 -23.83
C LYS A 701 -1.79 -38.72 -22.94
N VAL A 702 -2.59 -38.19 -21.99
CA VAL A 702 -3.45 -38.98 -21.09
C VAL A 702 -4.44 -39.78 -21.94
N ARG A 703 -4.48 -41.11 -21.71
CA ARG A 703 -5.36 -42.06 -22.39
C ARG A 703 -6.33 -42.76 -21.47
N ALA A 704 -5.93 -42.97 -20.24
CA ALA A 704 -6.76 -43.59 -19.21
C ALA A 704 -6.49 -43.01 -17.82
N ARG A 705 -7.38 -43.26 -16.89
CA ARG A 705 -7.23 -43.01 -15.45
C ARG A 705 -7.57 -44.28 -14.71
N LEU A 706 -6.62 -44.86 -14.02
CA LEU A 706 -6.75 -46.14 -13.32
C LEU A 706 -6.93 -45.93 -11.83
N MET A 707 -7.79 -46.71 -11.21
CA MET A 707 -7.87 -46.83 -9.76
C MET A 707 -6.93 -47.95 -9.31
N ALA A 708 -5.81 -47.59 -8.70
CA ALA A 708 -4.83 -48.53 -8.17
C ALA A 708 -4.88 -48.51 -6.64
N ALA A 709 -4.54 -49.63 -5.99
CA ALA A 709 -4.41 -49.66 -4.53
C ALA A 709 -3.35 -48.65 -4.06
N ALA A 710 -3.63 -47.95 -2.96
CA ALA A 710 -2.65 -47.02 -2.37
C ALA A 710 -1.38 -47.83 -1.97
N GLY A 711 -0.21 -47.33 -2.44
CA GLY A 711 1.05 -48.04 -2.20
C GLY A 711 1.37 -49.13 -3.23
N SER A 712 0.62 -49.24 -4.34
CA SER A 712 0.97 -50.14 -5.44
C SER A 712 2.38 -49.90 -5.94
N SER A 713 3.13 -50.96 -6.16
CA SER A 713 4.47 -50.87 -6.72
C SER A 713 4.45 -50.42 -8.19
N ASP A 714 5.58 -49.89 -8.70
CA ASP A 714 5.73 -49.47 -10.08
C ASP A 714 5.39 -50.61 -11.06
N ASP A 715 5.74 -51.86 -10.71
CA ASP A 715 5.39 -53.04 -11.51
C ASP A 715 3.89 -53.30 -11.53
N GLN A 716 3.20 -53.17 -10.38
CA GLN A 716 1.75 -53.31 -10.32
C GLN A 716 1.02 -52.22 -11.12
N LEU A 717 1.49 -50.96 -11.00
CA LEU A 717 0.92 -49.86 -11.78
C LEU A 717 1.15 -50.04 -13.28
N THR A 718 2.32 -50.53 -13.65
CA THR A 718 2.67 -50.87 -15.04
C THR A 718 1.75 -51.96 -15.59
N ALA A 719 1.56 -53.04 -14.81
CA ALA A 719 0.68 -54.12 -15.21
C ALA A 719 -0.79 -53.71 -15.38
N LEU A 720 -1.30 -52.90 -14.42
CA LEU A 720 -2.65 -52.31 -14.52
C LEU A 720 -2.80 -51.40 -15.74
N ALA A 721 -1.79 -50.55 -16.01
CA ALA A 721 -1.82 -49.66 -17.16
C ALA A 721 -1.85 -50.40 -18.49
N LEU A 722 -1.07 -51.43 -18.66
CA LEU A 722 -1.01 -52.27 -19.86
C LEU A 722 -2.24 -53.16 -20.03
N ALA A 723 -2.95 -53.45 -18.94
CA ALA A 723 -4.20 -54.25 -18.98
C ALA A 723 -5.45 -53.40 -19.36
N ASP A 724 -5.39 -52.05 -19.28
CA ASP A 724 -6.52 -51.18 -19.57
C ASP A 724 -6.84 -51.14 -21.06
N ASP A 725 -8.12 -51.29 -21.40
CA ASP A 725 -8.59 -51.37 -22.81
C ASP A 725 -8.31 -50.04 -23.59
N LYS A 726 -8.43 -48.88 -22.94
CA LYS A 726 -8.19 -47.61 -23.59
C LYS A 726 -6.70 -47.38 -23.87
N VAL A 727 -5.86 -47.90 -22.97
CA VAL A 727 -4.40 -47.87 -23.13
C VAL A 727 -4.01 -48.85 -24.26
N ARG A 728 -4.55 -50.07 -24.28
CA ARG A 728 -4.33 -51.05 -25.34
C ARG A 728 -4.76 -50.52 -26.72
N ALA A 729 -5.92 -49.87 -26.79
CA ALA A 729 -6.39 -49.23 -28.01
C ALA A 729 -5.45 -48.09 -28.46
N ALA A 730 -4.91 -47.32 -27.52
CA ALA A 730 -3.97 -46.25 -27.84
C ALA A 730 -2.59 -46.72 -28.27
N LEU A 731 -2.18 -47.95 -27.83
CA LEU A 731 -0.94 -48.59 -28.24
C LEU A 731 -1.05 -49.18 -29.67
N ALA A 732 -2.28 -49.46 -30.16
CA ALA A 732 -2.56 -49.99 -31.49
C ALA A 732 -1.68 -51.21 -31.86
N GLY A 733 -1.36 -52.06 -30.91
CA GLY A 733 -0.51 -53.25 -31.11
C GLY A 733 1.00 -53.02 -31.07
N ALA A 734 1.44 -51.77 -30.83
CA ALA A 734 2.88 -51.45 -30.65
C ALA A 734 3.35 -51.92 -29.27
N GLU A 735 4.53 -52.50 -29.20
CA GLU A 735 5.19 -52.82 -27.92
C GLU A 735 5.78 -51.58 -27.25
N PRO A 736 5.60 -51.42 -25.91
CA PRO A 736 6.20 -50.33 -25.18
C PRO A 736 7.73 -50.36 -25.23
N ARG A 737 8.38 -49.30 -25.70
CA ARG A 737 9.84 -49.14 -25.61
C ARG A 737 10.30 -48.83 -24.18
N LYS A 738 9.47 -48.09 -23.43
CA LYS A 738 9.75 -47.71 -22.07
C LYS A 738 8.46 -47.38 -21.34
N VAL A 739 8.35 -47.86 -20.08
CA VAL A 739 7.29 -47.46 -19.16
C VAL A 739 7.94 -46.67 -18.02
N ILE A 740 7.47 -45.44 -17.77
CA ILE A 740 7.95 -44.56 -16.73
C ILE A 740 6.85 -44.39 -15.71
N VAL A 741 7.07 -44.86 -14.49
CA VAL A 741 6.18 -44.64 -13.35
C VAL A 741 6.75 -43.53 -12.48
N VAL A 742 5.97 -42.51 -12.18
CA VAL A 742 6.36 -41.41 -11.31
C VAL A 742 5.65 -41.55 -9.98
N SER A 743 6.34 -42.22 -9.03
CA SER A 743 5.96 -42.33 -7.59
C SER A 743 4.45 -42.50 -7.34
N GLY A 744 3.78 -43.41 -8.03
CA GLY A 744 2.32 -43.62 -7.91
C GLY A 744 1.41 -42.53 -8.42
N ARG A 745 1.95 -41.49 -9.08
CA ARG A 745 1.19 -40.29 -9.57
C ARG A 745 0.89 -40.32 -11.06
N LEU A 746 1.65 -41.08 -11.82
CA LEU A 746 1.54 -41.09 -13.29
C LEU A 746 2.23 -42.34 -13.83
N VAL A 747 1.62 -43.00 -14.83
CA VAL A 747 2.29 -43.95 -15.70
C VAL A 747 2.39 -43.37 -17.11
N ASN A 748 3.60 -43.22 -17.65
CA ASN A 748 3.79 -42.81 -19.04
C ASN A 748 4.44 -43.91 -19.86
N ILE A 749 3.72 -44.35 -20.88
CA ILE A 749 4.14 -45.41 -21.81
C ILE A 749 4.67 -44.76 -23.09
N VAL A 750 5.90 -45.05 -23.41
CA VAL A 750 6.56 -44.56 -24.63
C VAL A 750 6.64 -45.72 -25.63
N VAL A 751 6.11 -45.56 -26.82
CA VAL A 751 6.15 -46.49 -27.94
C VAL A 751 6.99 -45.97 -29.08
#